data_1c16562b31a116e4b5d53d7623ac9a18
#
_entry.id   1c16562b31a116e4b5d53d7623ac9a18
#
_cell.length_a   1.000
_cell.length_b   1.000
_cell.length_c   1.000
_cell.angle_alpha   90.00
_cell.angle_beta   90.00
_cell.angle_gamma   90.00
#
_symmetry.space_group_name_H-M   'P 1'
#
loop_
_entity.id
_entity.type
_entity.pdbx_description
1 polymer ?
#
loop_
_entity_poly.entity_id
_entity_poly.type
_entity_poly.pdbx_seq_one_letter_code
_entity_poly.pdbx_strand_id
1 'polypeptide(L)'
;MSLAPTFRLCLLSLAALAATAQADVSVFVDSYNSNTTNNQTVASNAAVHMLQGYSRLWTTGSSWNNGAATVLGAPVLAANQAYVIQVTQNRNAEQELAAYYNDRRHQSFSAIAGLGDRAEAYRSAAGAFTTINSLGLANTAKYDDKSNGAGNTSSATVGQMVNLVNTLRGSNTSSNPSKSYFNSPRPWRLNDDGATVSSSGPEATGYTTSVLADGTPDLSKPLTYFPDYSSSVIVAPSLMAVRSTTPASDGGFVSGHTNAAYLASIALAYAAPERFSALMLNASEMGDLRIVAGQHLPLDVIGGRMLGTALSAAKLYEVGNATLKAEARAQGAALMAGASTGRFDGLSAAAVATNRANRDLYTFRMTYGLPATDAVGAAAVVPKGAEVLLETKLNYLSAEQRREVLRTTAIASGHALTDDAEGWGRLNLYAAGDGYGRFDSTVTVAMNSADRGMAARDAWHNDIDGAGGLVKQGDGSLALTGHNSFSGGVSVMGGELVAASTHALGSGNVSVAGGATLVDYAPGNLQIGGNLTLADGATFEYVVDLPSVGGALMVGGLTQLDGKLRLNLADAGHVLGGSAFQLISTSGGALQGRFDSVELTGVDASLWNTTLSYTDAGVTFQISAVPEPQTWALLIGGLALVSAMARRRRA
;
A
#
# COMPACT_ATOMS: atom_id res chain seq x y z
N MET A 1 -86.44 26.34 -30.96
CA MET A 1 -85.85 24.99 -30.91
C MET A 1 -84.37 25.18 -31.14
N SER A 2 -83.60 25.14 -30.13
CA SER A 2 -82.15 24.84 -30.16
C SER A 2 -81.68 24.73 -28.71
N LEU A 3 -81.31 23.56 -28.29
CA LEU A 3 -80.70 23.25 -26.97
C LEU A 3 -79.22 23.57 -26.98
N ALA A 4 -78.77 24.34 -26.03
CA ALA A 4 -77.36 24.50 -25.71
C ALA A 4 -76.94 23.52 -24.61
N PRO A 5 -75.79 22.82 -24.69
CA PRO A 5 -75.29 22.04 -23.59
C PRO A 5 -74.32 22.90 -22.73
N THR A 6 -74.63 22.93 -21.47
CA THR A 6 -73.76 23.51 -20.41
C THR A 6 -72.53 22.62 -20.16
N PHE A 7 -71.34 23.18 -20.43
CA PHE A 7 -70.08 22.60 -20.02
C PHE A 7 -69.84 22.91 -18.54
N ARG A 8 -69.78 21.87 -17.68
CA ARG A 8 -69.24 21.98 -16.33
C ARG A 8 -67.72 21.78 -16.36
N LEU A 9 -66.98 22.82 -16.05
CA LEU A 9 -65.57 22.72 -15.80
C LEU A 9 -65.34 22.06 -14.44
N CYS A 10 -64.81 20.84 -14.42
CA CYS A 10 -64.20 20.24 -13.23
C CYS A 10 -62.76 20.76 -13.11
N LEU A 11 -62.50 21.64 -12.13
CA LEU A 11 -61.14 21.95 -11.68
C LEU A 11 -60.59 20.71 -10.93
N LEU A 12 -59.73 19.95 -11.57
CA LEU A 12 -58.84 19.02 -10.91
C LEU A 12 -57.66 19.83 -10.33
N SER A 13 -57.66 20.03 -9.04
CA SER A 13 -56.48 20.50 -8.29
C SER A 13 -55.43 19.39 -8.27
N LEU A 14 -54.42 19.49 -9.16
CA LEU A 14 -53.20 18.72 -9.05
C LEU A 14 -52.43 19.24 -7.83
N ALA A 15 -52.53 18.56 -6.70
CA ALA A 15 -51.56 18.67 -5.62
C ALA A 15 -50.25 18.00 -6.12
N ALA A 16 -49.32 18.80 -6.59
CA ALA A 16 -47.93 18.35 -6.81
C ALA A 16 -47.36 17.99 -5.43
N LEU A 17 -47.36 16.71 -5.07
CA LEU A 17 -46.43 16.21 -4.08
C LEU A 17 -45.04 16.44 -4.64
N ALA A 18 -44.32 17.44 -4.13
CA ALA A 18 -42.89 17.51 -4.23
C ALA A 18 -42.35 16.31 -3.45
N ALA A 19 -42.17 15.18 -4.14
CA ALA A 19 -41.29 14.14 -3.65
C ALA A 19 -39.90 14.77 -3.60
N THR A 20 -39.43 15.11 -2.42
CA THR A 20 -37.99 15.35 -2.19
C THR A 20 -37.32 14.08 -2.66
N ALA A 21 -36.63 14.15 -3.81
CA ALA A 21 -35.78 13.06 -4.25
C ALA A 21 -34.77 12.82 -3.13
N GLN A 22 -35.01 11.77 -2.36
CA GLN A 22 -34.07 11.31 -1.36
C GLN A 22 -32.84 10.84 -2.14
N ALA A 23 -31.68 11.41 -1.86
CA ALA A 23 -30.46 11.00 -2.53
C ALA A 23 -30.28 9.49 -2.40
N ASP A 24 -29.96 8.82 -3.50
CA ASP A 24 -29.71 7.40 -3.49
C ASP A 24 -28.45 7.10 -2.68
N VAL A 25 -28.63 6.61 -1.46
CA VAL A 25 -27.52 6.30 -0.53
C VAL A 25 -26.68 5.11 -0.98
N SER A 26 -27.07 4.41 -2.06
CA SER A 26 -26.29 3.34 -2.67
C SER A 26 -25.06 3.86 -3.43
N VAL A 27 -24.99 5.16 -3.75
CA VAL A 27 -23.80 5.79 -4.33
C VAL A 27 -23.09 6.59 -3.24
N PHE A 28 -22.09 5.98 -2.63
CA PHE A 28 -21.47 6.46 -1.41
C PHE A 28 -20.90 7.88 -1.54
N VAL A 29 -20.08 8.14 -2.56
CA VAL A 29 -19.41 9.45 -2.72
C VAL A 29 -20.38 10.61 -2.95
N ASP A 30 -21.57 10.33 -3.51
CA ASP A 30 -22.60 11.34 -3.74
C ASP A 30 -23.47 11.59 -2.51
N SER A 31 -23.49 10.65 -1.54
CA SER A 31 -24.42 10.66 -0.40
C SER A 31 -23.75 10.52 0.97
N TYR A 32 -22.40 10.52 1.03
CA TYR A 32 -21.66 10.35 2.29
C TYR A 32 -22.01 11.39 3.36
N ASN A 33 -22.47 12.58 2.98
CA ASN A 33 -22.90 13.65 3.87
C ASN A 33 -24.17 13.28 4.68
N SER A 34 -24.87 12.24 4.28
CA SER A 34 -25.97 11.64 5.05
C SER A 34 -25.50 10.95 6.35
N ASN A 35 -24.19 10.70 6.49
CA ASN A 35 -23.59 10.07 7.67
C ASN A 35 -23.55 11.06 8.85
N THR A 36 -24.68 11.24 9.50
CA THR A 36 -24.86 12.12 10.67
C THR A 36 -25.32 11.32 11.88
N THR A 37 -25.07 11.84 13.10
CA THR A 37 -25.38 11.16 14.36
C THR A 37 -26.86 10.79 14.50
N ASN A 38 -27.74 11.62 13.96
CA ASN A 38 -29.19 11.43 14.05
C ASN A 38 -29.76 10.56 12.91
N ASN A 39 -28.94 10.17 11.93
CA ASN A 39 -29.33 9.36 10.82
C ASN A 39 -28.65 7.98 10.93
N GLN A 40 -29.38 6.99 11.41
CA GLN A 40 -28.83 5.69 11.80
C GLN A 40 -29.53 4.52 11.07
N THR A 41 -30.01 4.69 9.82
CA THR A 41 -30.71 3.63 9.10
C THR A 41 -30.02 3.28 7.79
N VAL A 42 -30.15 2.02 7.35
CA VAL A 42 -29.64 1.56 6.05
C VAL A 42 -30.26 2.34 4.88
N ALA A 43 -31.53 2.73 5.00
CA ALA A 43 -32.25 3.40 3.91
C ALA A 43 -31.82 4.85 3.69
N SER A 44 -31.23 5.52 4.69
CA SER A 44 -31.00 6.95 4.64
C SER A 44 -29.56 7.39 4.95
N ASN A 45 -28.73 6.50 5.49
CA ASN A 45 -27.31 6.78 5.81
C ASN A 45 -26.40 5.94 4.92
N ALA A 46 -25.60 6.59 4.09
CA ALA A 46 -24.69 5.94 3.16
C ALA A 46 -23.66 5.02 3.85
N ALA A 47 -23.13 5.41 5.02
CA ALA A 47 -22.17 4.60 5.76
C ALA A 47 -22.81 3.32 6.34
N VAL A 48 -24.02 3.43 6.87
CA VAL A 48 -24.77 2.26 7.36
C VAL A 48 -25.17 1.37 6.20
N HIS A 49 -25.58 1.96 5.07
CA HIS A 49 -25.92 1.23 3.84
C HIS A 49 -24.72 0.42 3.31
N MET A 50 -23.58 1.04 3.14
CA MET A 50 -22.35 0.38 2.66
C MET A 50 -21.95 -0.80 3.57
N LEU A 51 -22.13 -0.65 4.88
CA LEU A 51 -21.76 -1.66 5.88
C LEU A 51 -22.85 -2.70 6.14
N GLN A 52 -24.00 -2.64 5.45
CA GLN A 52 -25.14 -3.53 5.72
C GLN A 52 -24.83 -5.02 5.56
N GLY A 53 -23.74 -5.39 4.88
CA GLY A 53 -23.22 -6.75 4.81
C GLY A 53 -23.03 -7.40 6.20
N TYR A 54 -22.79 -6.59 7.24
CA TYR A 54 -22.71 -7.08 8.61
C TYR A 54 -24.03 -7.66 9.12
N SER A 55 -25.18 -7.17 8.65
CA SER A 55 -26.51 -7.73 9.00
C SER A 55 -26.75 -9.13 8.45
N ARG A 56 -25.93 -9.61 7.52
CA ARG A 56 -25.97 -11.02 7.09
C ARG A 56 -25.34 -11.95 8.14
N LEU A 57 -24.50 -11.41 9.01
CA LEU A 57 -23.76 -12.15 10.05
C LEU A 57 -24.37 -11.99 11.43
N TRP A 58 -24.96 -10.82 11.70
CA TRP A 58 -25.45 -10.40 12.99
C TRP A 58 -26.84 -9.83 12.91
N THR A 59 -27.77 -10.34 13.71
CA THR A 59 -29.09 -9.77 13.93
C THR A 59 -29.02 -8.82 15.10
N THR A 60 -29.24 -7.53 14.86
CA THR A 60 -29.28 -6.51 15.90
C THR A 60 -30.47 -6.75 16.83
N GLY A 61 -30.21 -6.76 18.13
CA GLY A 61 -31.26 -6.87 19.16
C GLY A 61 -31.87 -5.52 19.53
N SER A 62 -32.86 -5.54 20.39
CA SER A 62 -33.46 -4.33 20.98
C SER A 62 -32.54 -3.69 22.04
N SER A 63 -31.53 -4.44 22.51
CA SER A 63 -30.48 -3.97 23.41
C SER A 63 -29.14 -4.63 23.01
N TRP A 64 -28.05 -4.10 23.52
CA TRP A 64 -26.70 -4.54 23.18
C TRP A 64 -26.43 -6.04 23.45
N ASN A 65 -27.10 -6.65 24.40
CA ASN A 65 -26.89 -8.01 24.89
C ASN A 65 -27.93 -9.03 24.44
N ASN A 66 -28.81 -8.69 23.51
CA ASN A 66 -29.81 -9.61 22.97
C ASN A 66 -29.82 -9.70 21.43
N GLY A 67 -28.78 -9.19 20.78
CA GLY A 67 -28.49 -9.53 19.39
C GLY A 67 -27.96 -10.95 19.29
N ALA A 68 -27.96 -11.51 18.07
CA ALA A 68 -27.53 -12.90 17.85
C ALA A 68 -26.84 -13.07 16.49
N ALA A 69 -25.97 -14.05 16.43
CA ALA A 69 -25.43 -14.52 15.15
C ALA A 69 -26.54 -15.09 14.27
N THR A 70 -26.50 -14.80 12.99
CA THR A 70 -27.30 -15.52 12.00
C THR A 70 -26.73 -16.93 11.78
N VAL A 71 -27.44 -17.80 11.09
CA VAL A 71 -26.92 -19.13 10.70
C VAL A 71 -25.63 -19.00 9.87
N LEU A 72 -25.57 -18.05 8.94
CA LEU A 72 -24.37 -17.74 8.16
C LEU A 72 -23.26 -17.14 9.04
N GLY A 73 -23.63 -16.28 9.97
CA GLY A 73 -22.69 -15.53 10.81
C GLY A 73 -22.08 -16.33 11.94
N ALA A 74 -22.75 -17.39 12.44
CA ALA A 74 -22.29 -18.14 13.61
C ALA A 74 -20.83 -18.64 13.50
N PRO A 75 -20.39 -19.33 12.43
CA PRO A 75 -19.00 -19.77 12.30
C PRO A 75 -18.02 -18.60 12.13
N VAL A 76 -18.45 -17.52 11.48
CA VAL A 76 -17.62 -16.31 11.27
C VAL A 76 -17.40 -15.58 12.59
N LEU A 77 -18.47 -15.38 13.37
CA LEU A 77 -18.39 -14.66 14.66
C LEU A 77 -17.64 -15.47 15.72
N ALA A 78 -17.77 -16.80 15.71
CA ALA A 78 -16.95 -17.66 16.56
C ALA A 78 -15.45 -17.56 16.20
N ALA A 79 -15.08 -17.61 14.93
CA ALA A 79 -13.70 -17.42 14.49
C ALA A 79 -13.18 -15.99 14.79
N ASN A 80 -14.03 -14.98 14.62
CA ASN A 80 -13.77 -13.59 14.93
C ASN A 80 -13.42 -13.39 16.42
N GLN A 81 -14.16 -14.04 17.33
CA GLN A 81 -13.91 -14.03 18.77
C GLN A 81 -12.66 -14.85 19.14
N ALA A 82 -12.51 -16.05 18.58
CA ALA A 82 -11.34 -16.91 18.81
C ALA A 82 -10.02 -16.22 18.42
N TYR A 83 -10.01 -15.44 17.35
CA TYR A 83 -8.84 -14.66 16.94
C TYR A 83 -8.43 -13.64 18.01
N VAL A 84 -9.37 -12.89 18.58
CA VAL A 84 -9.09 -11.91 19.63
C VAL A 84 -8.60 -12.60 20.90
N ILE A 85 -9.21 -13.72 21.27
CA ILE A 85 -8.77 -14.53 22.44
C ILE A 85 -7.30 -14.91 22.23
N GLN A 86 -6.96 -15.51 21.09
CA GLN A 86 -5.59 -15.91 20.78
C GLN A 86 -4.60 -14.75 20.85
N VAL A 87 -4.93 -13.63 20.21
CA VAL A 87 -4.04 -12.46 20.16
C VAL A 87 -3.83 -11.86 21.54
N THR A 88 -4.91 -11.71 22.33
CA THR A 88 -4.84 -11.05 23.64
C THR A 88 -4.16 -11.92 24.70
N GLN A 89 -4.29 -13.25 24.62
CA GLN A 89 -3.61 -14.19 25.52
C GLN A 89 -2.11 -14.33 25.23
N ASN A 90 -1.69 -14.09 23.96
CA ASN A 90 -0.28 -14.19 23.55
C ASN A 90 0.41 -12.82 23.43
N ARG A 91 -0.25 -11.74 23.85
CA ARG A 91 0.29 -10.39 23.79
C ARG A 91 1.54 -10.25 24.67
N ASN A 92 2.62 -9.72 24.08
CA ASN A 92 3.84 -9.40 24.81
C ASN A 92 3.86 -7.94 25.29
N ALA A 93 4.89 -7.55 26.06
CA ALA A 93 5.00 -6.20 26.63
C ALA A 93 5.17 -5.10 25.56
N GLU A 94 5.82 -5.38 24.43
CA GLU A 94 5.96 -4.44 23.33
C GLU A 94 4.62 -4.19 22.64
N GLN A 95 3.86 -5.25 22.40
CA GLN A 95 2.50 -5.17 21.84
C GLN A 95 1.55 -4.45 22.81
N GLU A 96 1.68 -4.67 24.12
CA GLU A 96 0.92 -3.94 25.16
C GLU A 96 1.19 -2.44 25.08
N LEU A 97 2.46 -2.05 25.01
CA LEU A 97 2.87 -0.63 24.90
C LEU A 97 2.37 0.00 23.59
N ALA A 98 2.50 -0.71 22.48
CA ALA A 98 2.01 -0.26 21.18
C ALA A 98 0.48 -0.06 21.18
N ALA A 99 -0.27 -1.02 21.75
CA ALA A 99 -1.71 -0.94 21.92
C ALA A 99 -2.13 0.25 22.80
N TYR A 100 -1.41 0.48 23.91
CA TYR A 100 -1.61 1.63 24.78
C TYR A 100 -1.41 2.95 24.04
N TYR A 101 -0.29 3.12 23.32
CA TYR A 101 -0.04 4.34 22.56
C TYR A 101 -1.07 4.56 21.46
N ASN A 102 -1.47 3.50 20.75
CA ASN A 102 -2.48 3.58 19.70
C ASN A 102 -3.87 3.97 20.23
N ASP A 103 -4.24 3.52 21.44
CA ASP A 103 -5.50 3.89 22.07
C ASP A 103 -5.48 5.32 22.59
N ARG A 104 -4.39 5.72 23.30
CA ARG A 104 -4.33 6.93 24.10
C ARG A 104 -3.92 8.16 23.27
N ARG A 105 -3.09 8.00 22.23
CA ARG A 105 -2.67 9.10 21.35
C ARG A 105 -3.75 9.42 20.34
N HIS A 106 -3.81 10.68 19.95
CA HIS A 106 -4.69 11.09 18.85
C HIS A 106 -4.28 10.40 17.54
N GLN A 107 -5.24 9.79 16.80
CA GLN A 107 -4.96 8.97 15.63
C GLN A 107 -4.23 9.74 14.52
N SER A 108 -4.52 11.05 14.35
CA SER A 108 -3.78 11.87 13.37
C SER A 108 -2.31 12.06 13.76
N PHE A 109 -1.98 12.11 15.07
CA PHE A 109 -0.59 12.13 15.52
C PHE A 109 0.10 10.80 15.26
N SER A 110 -0.58 9.69 15.56
CA SER A 110 -0.03 8.34 15.33
C SER A 110 0.16 8.05 13.84
N ALA A 111 -0.70 8.58 12.96
CA ALA A 111 -0.58 8.42 11.51
C ALA A 111 0.71 9.04 10.93
N ILE A 112 1.29 10.07 11.58
CA ILE A 112 2.54 10.71 11.15
C ILE A 112 3.70 9.69 11.07
N ALA A 113 3.68 8.64 11.88
CA ALA A 113 4.71 7.59 11.86
C ALA A 113 4.86 6.93 10.48
N GLY A 114 3.77 6.82 9.71
CA GLY A 114 3.79 6.30 8.34
C GLY A 114 4.59 7.14 7.33
N LEU A 115 4.99 8.38 7.68
CA LEU A 115 5.93 9.17 6.89
C LEU A 115 7.38 8.67 7.01
N GLY A 116 7.66 7.68 7.87
CA GLY A 116 8.96 7.06 8.03
C GLY A 116 10.04 8.06 8.45
N ASP A 117 11.14 8.13 7.72
CA ASP A 117 12.27 9.04 7.97
C ASP A 117 11.89 10.53 7.90
N ARG A 118 10.75 10.89 7.29
CA ARG A 118 10.21 12.25 7.23
C ARG A 118 9.26 12.58 8.39
N ALA A 119 8.92 11.61 9.23
CA ALA A 119 7.97 11.82 10.33
C ALA A 119 8.44 12.89 11.32
N GLU A 120 9.73 12.91 11.67
CA GLU A 120 10.27 13.91 12.61
C GLU A 120 10.33 15.31 11.99
N ALA A 121 10.75 15.41 10.72
CA ALA A 121 10.73 16.68 9.99
C ALA A 121 9.30 17.24 9.89
N TYR A 122 8.31 16.37 9.62
CA TYR A 122 6.91 16.78 9.64
C TYR A 122 6.45 17.25 11.02
N ARG A 123 6.71 16.47 12.10
CA ARG A 123 6.32 16.84 13.47
C ARG A 123 6.88 18.19 13.88
N SER A 124 8.17 18.40 13.62
CA SER A 124 8.86 19.65 13.90
C SER A 124 8.23 20.82 13.14
N ALA A 125 8.01 20.66 11.82
CA ALA A 125 7.43 21.69 10.96
C ALA A 125 5.96 22.01 11.31
N ALA A 126 5.18 20.98 11.66
CA ALA A 126 3.78 21.11 12.06
C ALA A 126 3.61 21.56 13.51
N GLY A 127 4.66 21.50 14.34
CA GLY A 127 4.54 21.61 15.79
C GLY A 127 3.60 20.55 16.38
N ALA A 128 3.59 19.33 15.78
CA ALA A 128 2.73 18.24 16.23
C ALA A 128 3.29 17.60 17.52
N PHE A 129 2.45 17.44 18.51
CA PHE A 129 2.85 16.86 19.79
C PHE A 129 1.77 15.97 20.40
N THR A 130 2.19 15.14 21.36
CA THR A 130 1.35 14.32 22.24
C THR A 130 1.86 14.44 23.68
N THR A 131 0.98 14.29 24.64
CA THR A 131 1.36 14.19 26.07
C THR A 131 1.53 12.74 26.52
N ILE A 132 1.18 11.78 25.68
CA ILE A 132 1.28 10.34 25.97
C ILE A 132 2.65 9.82 25.50
N ASN A 133 3.66 9.92 26.36
CA ASN A 133 5.05 9.56 26.04
C ASN A 133 5.58 8.34 26.81
N SER A 134 4.82 7.87 27.80
CA SER A 134 5.15 6.69 28.60
C SER A 134 3.87 5.93 28.96
N LEU A 135 4.02 4.67 29.36
CA LEU A 135 2.93 3.85 29.85
C LEU A 135 2.39 4.46 31.15
N GLY A 136 1.11 4.82 31.16
CA GLY A 136 0.43 5.44 32.30
C GLY A 136 -0.71 4.57 32.81
N LEU A 137 -0.42 3.63 33.73
CA LEU A 137 -1.41 2.68 34.26
C LEU A 137 -2.44 3.32 35.22
N ALA A 138 -2.10 4.46 35.82
CA ALA A 138 -2.94 5.13 36.82
C ALA A 138 -3.94 6.14 36.23
N ASN A 139 -3.88 6.40 34.92
CA ASN A 139 -4.72 7.43 34.32
C ASN A 139 -6.07 6.85 33.89
N THR A 140 -7.11 7.22 34.62
CA THR A 140 -8.50 6.79 34.38
C THR A 140 -9.25 7.71 33.40
N ALA A 141 -8.66 8.84 33.02
CA ALA A 141 -9.31 9.78 32.13
C ALA A 141 -9.26 9.30 30.67
N LYS A 142 -10.42 9.07 30.08
CA LYS A 142 -10.56 8.83 28.66
C LYS A 142 -10.18 10.11 27.88
N TYR A 143 -9.32 10.01 26.87
CA TYR A 143 -8.89 11.17 26.05
C TYR A 143 -8.12 12.24 26.82
N ASP A 144 -7.17 11.84 27.62
CA ASP A 144 -6.28 12.74 28.37
C ASP A 144 -5.11 13.30 27.55
N ASP A 145 -4.90 12.80 26.33
CA ASP A 145 -3.90 13.34 25.40
C ASP A 145 -4.23 14.80 25.05
N LYS A 146 -3.30 15.70 25.34
CA LYS A 146 -3.41 17.13 25.00
C LYS A 146 -2.85 17.44 23.62
N SER A 147 -2.73 16.42 22.78
CA SER A 147 -2.27 16.50 21.39
C SER A 147 -3.03 17.54 20.57
N ASN A 148 -2.34 18.15 19.62
CA ASN A 148 -2.94 18.94 18.55
C ASN A 148 -3.16 18.13 17.25
N GLY A 149 -3.26 16.80 17.37
CA GLY A 149 -3.52 15.91 16.24
C GLY A 149 -2.37 15.87 15.24
N ALA A 150 -2.63 16.23 13.99
CA ALA A 150 -1.60 16.27 12.93
C ALA A 150 -0.69 17.52 13.02
N GLY A 151 -1.00 18.49 13.89
CA GLY A 151 -0.23 19.71 14.08
C GLY A 151 -1.01 20.99 13.83
N ASN A 152 -0.29 22.08 13.59
CA ASN A 152 -0.83 23.42 13.41
C ASN A 152 -1.12 23.71 11.93
N THR A 153 -2.35 24.11 11.65
CA THR A 153 -2.81 24.53 10.30
C THR A 153 -2.13 25.81 9.81
N SER A 154 -1.57 26.61 10.72
CA SER A 154 -0.82 27.84 10.41
C SER A 154 0.63 27.60 10.03
N SER A 155 1.12 26.36 10.04
CA SER A 155 2.48 26.05 9.58
C SER A 155 2.66 26.46 8.11
N ALA A 156 3.67 27.27 7.84
CA ALA A 156 3.96 27.74 6.47
C ALA A 156 4.40 26.61 5.53
N THR A 157 4.96 25.54 6.09
CA THR A 157 5.59 24.46 5.30
C THR A 157 4.75 23.19 5.17
N VAL A 158 3.89 22.89 6.15
CA VAL A 158 3.06 21.67 6.17
C VAL A 158 1.61 21.93 6.63
N GLY A 159 1.21 23.19 6.82
CA GLY A 159 -0.12 23.54 7.34
C GLY A 159 -1.26 23.06 6.45
N GLN A 160 -1.08 23.02 5.13
CA GLN A 160 -2.11 22.49 4.22
C GLN A 160 -2.19 20.96 4.27
N MET A 161 -1.09 20.27 4.58
CA MET A 161 -1.14 18.83 4.87
C MET A 161 -1.96 18.58 6.15
N VAL A 162 -1.77 19.42 7.20
CA VAL A 162 -2.58 19.35 8.43
C VAL A 162 -4.06 19.64 8.10
N ASN A 163 -4.34 20.68 7.29
CA ASN A 163 -5.70 21.02 6.85
C ASN A 163 -6.37 19.85 6.11
N LEU A 164 -5.63 19.15 5.23
CA LEU A 164 -6.16 18.00 4.51
C LEU A 164 -6.52 16.86 5.47
N VAL A 165 -5.67 16.57 6.47
CA VAL A 165 -5.98 15.59 7.53
C VAL A 165 -7.25 15.98 8.27
N ASN A 166 -7.38 17.24 8.67
CA ASN A 166 -8.54 17.75 9.39
C ASN A 166 -9.81 17.70 8.52
N THR A 167 -9.69 17.97 7.22
CA THR A 167 -10.81 17.90 6.27
C THR A 167 -11.33 16.47 6.10
N LEU A 168 -10.43 15.49 5.93
CA LEU A 168 -10.83 14.09 5.82
C LEU A 168 -11.40 13.55 7.14
N ARG A 169 -10.96 14.07 8.27
CA ARG A 169 -11.48 13.70 9.60
C ARG A 169 -12.61 14.60 10.10
N GLY A 170 -13.09 15.52 9.29
CA GLY A 170 -14.07 16.54 9.64
C GLY A 170 -15.51 16.00 9.76
N SER A 171 -16.47 16.83 9.40
CA SER A 171 -17.90 16.49 9.49
C SER A 171 -18.25 15.27 8.63
N ASN A 172 -19.27 14.52 9.06
CA ASN A 172 -19.83 13.35 8.37
C ASN A 172 -18.89 12.13 8.27
N THR A 173 -17.78 12.12 9.03
CA THR A 173 -16.80 11.03 8.97
C THR A 173 -16.80 10.12 10.20
N SER A 174 -17.80 10.28 11.08
CA SER A 174 -17.95 9.50 12.31
C SER A 174 -18.38 8.06 12.03
N SER A 175 -17.87 7.12 12.83
CA SER A 175 -18.34 5.73 12.88
C SER A 175 -19.57 5.53 13.79
N ASN A 176 -19.99 6.56 14.54
CA ASN A 176 -21.04 6.42 15.53
C ASN A 176 -22.42 6.02 14.97
N PRO A 177 -22.89 6.51 13.80
CA PRO A 177 -24.15 6.05 13.23
C PRO A 177 -24.18 4.54 13.00
N SER A 178 -23.12 3.96 12.47
CA SER A 178 -22.97 2.52 12.25
C SER A 178 -22.93 1.76 13.58
N LYS A 179 -22.19 2.27 14.60
CA LYS A 179 -22.17 1.67 15.94
C LYS A 179 -23.57 1.58 16.57
N SER A 180 -24.33 2.64 16.46
CA SER A 180 -25.70 2.70 16.98
C SER A 180 -26.65 1.76 16.23
N TYR A 181 -26.52 1.66 14.91
CA TYR A 181 -27.39 0.81 14.11
C TYR A 181 -27.12 -0.68 14.34
N PHE A 182 -25.85 -1.12 14.24
CA PHE A 182 -25.50 -2.53 14.35
C PHE A 182 -25.47 -3.01 15.81
N ASN A 183 -25.21 -2.13 16.76
CA ASN A 183 -25.26 -2.34 18.20
C ASN A 183 -24.65 -3.67 18.66
N SER A 184 -23.52 -4.09 18.04
CA SER A 184 -22.82 -5.30 18.42
C SER A 184 -21.91 -5.06 19.63
N PRO A 185 -21.82 -6.00 20.57
CA PRO A 185 -21.03 -5.81 21.79
C PRO A 185 -19.53 -5.86 21.53
N ARG A 186 -18.75 -5.38 22.49
CA ARG A 186 -17.30 -5.50 22.53
C ARG A 186 -16.87 -6.94 22.77
N PRO A 187 -15.62 -7.32 22.39
CA PRO A 187 -15.13 -8.70 22.52
C PRO A 187 -15.26 -9.27 23.93
N TRP A 188 -14.96 -8.50 24.97
CA TRP A 188 -15.03 -8.97 26.37
C TRP A 188 -16.47 -9.16 26.89
N ARG A 189 -17.49 -8.72 26.17
CA ARG A 189 -18.92 -8.89 26.48
C ARG A 189 -19.56 -10.05 25.72
N LEU A 190 -18.77 -10.82 25.01
CA LEU A 190 -19.17 -12.03 24.33
C LEU A 190 -18.57 -13.24 25.08
N ASN A 191 -19.21 -14.40 25.01
CA ASN A 191 -18.55 -15.65 25.41
C ASN A 191 -17.53 -16.09 24.35
N ASP A 192 -16.84 -17.18 24.58
CA ASP A 192 -15.76 -17.64 23.70
C ASP A 192 -16.23 -18.12 22.32
N ASP A 193 -17.51 -18.43 22.14
CA ASP A 193 -18.10 -18.76 20.84
C ASP A 193 -18.71 -17.55 20.11
N GLY A 194 -18.55 -16.35 20.66
CA GLY A 194 -19.02 -15.10 20.08
C GLY A 194 -20.50 -14.79 20.32
N ALA A 195 -21.16 -15.53 21.19
CA ALA A 195 -22.54 -15.23 21.58
C ALA A 195 -22.61 -14.17 22.70
N THR A 196 -23.72 -13.43 22.74
CA THR A 196 -23.98 -12.43 23.79
C THR A 196 -24.19 -13.10 25.14
N VAL A 197 -23.67 -12.45 26.19
CA VAL A 197 -23.83 -12.90 27.58
C VAL A 197 -24.75 -11.93 28.32
N SER A 198 -25.74 -12.46 29.02
CA SER A 198 -26.58 -11.68 29.94
C SER A 198 -25.77 -11.33 31.19
N SER A 199 -25.50 -10.05 31.38
CA SER A 199 -24.93 -9.54 32.64
C SER A 199 -26.04 -9.16 33.60
N SER A 200 -25.95 -9.63 34.83
CA SER A 200 -26.98 -9.39 35.87
C SER A 200 -26.70 -8.15 36.73
N GLY A 201 -25.68 -7.36 36.42
CA GLY A 201 -25.30 -6.20 37.24
C GLY A 201 -24.73 -5.02 36.42
N PRO A 202 -24.61 -3.84 37.04
CA PRO A 202 -23.93 -2.71 36.43
C PRO A 202 -22.46 -3.06 36.18
N GLU A 203 -21.93 -2.71 35.01
CA GLU A 203 -20.49 -2.81 34.77
C GLU A 203 -19.72 -1.95 35.79
N ALA A 204 -18.89 -2.59 36.60
CA ALA A 204 -17.99 -1.87 37.46
C ALA A 204 -16.70 -1.51 36.69
N THR A 205 -16.12 -0.36 36.99
CA THR A 205 -14.77 0.04 36.54
C THR A 205 -13.68 -0.73 37.28
N GLY A 206 -14.04 -1.50 38.31
CA GLY A 206 -13.11 -2.21 39.16
C GLY A 206 -12.50 -3.42 38.47
N TYR A 207 -11.20 -3.48 38.48
CA TYR A 207 -10.42 -4.68 38.28
C TYR A 207 -9.49 -4.86 39.47
N THR A 208 -9.28 -6.10 39.89
CA THR A 208 -8.24 -6.39 40.88
C THR A 208 -6.97 -6.77 40.15
N THR A 209 -5.89 -6.07 40.40
CA THR A 209 -4.55 -6.45 39.97
C THR A 209 -3.76 -6.96 41.17
N SER A 210 -2.95 -7.96 40.97
CA SER A 210 -1.76 -8.13 41.78
C SER A 210 -0.83 -6.96 41.50
N VAL A 211 -0.24 -6.36 42.52
CA VAL A 211 0.76 -5.32 42.38
C VAL A 211 2.15 -5.86 42.65
N LEU A 212 3.13 -5.40 41.91
CA LEU A 212 4.54 -5.62 42.18
C LEU A 212 4.98 -4.81 43.41
N ALA A 213 6.17 -5.10 43.94
CA ALA A 213 6.68 -4.45 45.15
C ALA A 213 6.83 -2.94 45.04
N ASP A 214 6.91 -2.38 43.84
CA ASP A 214 6.96 -0.95 43.53
C ASP A 214 5.58 -0.29 43.40
N GLY A 215 4.49 -1.06 43.63
CA GLY A 215 3.12 -0.58 43.51
C GLY A 215 2.56 -0.58 42.07
N THR A 216 3.31 -1.03 41.09
CA THR A 216 2.81 -1.16 39.71
C THR A 216 2.01 -2.46 39.54
N PRO A 217 1.00 -2.49 38.63
CA PRO A 217 0.26 -3.70 38.34
C PRO A 217 1.16 -4.83 37.83
N ASP A 218 0.95 -6.03 38.35
CA ASP A 218 1.61 -7.24 37.88
C ASP A 218 0.91 -7.74 36.62
N LEU A 219 1.45 -7.35 35.45
CA LEU A 219 0.89 -7.70 34.14
C LEU A 219 1.08 -9.17 33.75
N SER A 220 1.83 -9.94 34.54
CA SER A 220 2.00 -11.38 34.33
C SER A 220 0.81 -12.21 34.88
N LYS A 221 -0.10 -11.58 35.62
CA LYS A 221 -1.26 -12.25 36.21
C LYS A 221 -2.55 -11.82 35.52
N PRO A 222 -3.52 -12.75 35.38
CA PRO A 222 -4.83 -12.45 34.86
C PRO A 222 -5.51 -11.34 35.66
N LEU A 223 -6.16 -10.43 34.96
CA LEU A 223 -7.01 -9.42 35.56
C LEU A 223 -8.40 -9.98 35.77
N THR A 224 -8.96 -9.76 36.95
CA THR A 224 -10.35 -10.12 37.21
C THR A 224 -11.26 -8.96 36.88
N TYR A 225 -12.19 -9.19 35.96
CA TYR A 225 -13.19 -8.21 35.54
C TYR A 225 -14.45 -8.28 36.41
N PHE A 226 -15.11 -7.14 36.54
CA PHE A 226 -16.45 -7.06 37.10
C PHE A 226 -17.39 -6.29 36.15
N PRO A 227 -18.54 -6.82 35.75
CA PRO A 227 -19.01 -8.20 35.99
C PRO A 227 -18.16 -9.23 35.25
N ASP A 228 -18.16 -10.45 35.78
CA ASP A 228 -17.50 -11.58 35.15
C ASP A 228 -18.31 -11.98 33.91
N TYR A 229 -17.87 -11.47 32.77
CA TYR A 229 -18.28 -12.01 31.49
C TYR A 229 -17.46 -13.25 31.23
N SER A 230 -18.03 -14.38 31.00
CA SER A 230 -17.35 -15.64 30.70
C SER A 230 -16.55 -15.61 29.39
N SER A 231 -15.81 -14.55 29.17
CA SER A 231 -14.96 -14.29 27.99
C SER A 231 -13.50 -14.52 28.34
N SER A 232 -12.81 -15.31 27.52
CA SER A 232 -11.35 -15.49 27.60
C SER A 232 -10.54 -14.35 26.96
N VAL A 233 -11.18 -13.30 26.47
CA VAL A 233 -10.51 -12.09 25.95
C VAL A 233 -9.86 -11.31 27.08
N ILE A 234 -8.57 -11.01 26.94
CA ILE A 234 -7.83 -10.19 27.89
C ILE A 234 -7.67 -8.77 27.35
N VAL A 235 -8.49 -7.84 27.84
CA VAL A 235 -8.30 -6.41 27.53
C VAL A 235 -6.92 -6.00 28.05
N ALA A 236 -6.22 -5.15 27.30
CA ALA A 236 -4.89 -4.66 27.69
C ALA A 236 -4.96 -4.05 29.10
N PRO A 237 -4.14 -4.54 30.06
CA PRO A 237 -4.14 -4.07 31.45
C PRO A 237 -4.03 -2.56 31.57
N SER A 238 -3.18 -1.95 30.75
CA SER A 238 -2.99 -0.51 30.67
C SER A 238 -4.22 0.29 30.21
N LEU A 239 -5.21 -0.40 29.61
CA LEU A 239 -6.42 0.21 29.05
C LEU A 239 -7.69 -0.14 29.84
N MET A 240 -7.57 -0.92 30.91
CA MET A 240 -8.71 -1.33 31.72
C MET A 240 -9.49 -0.15 32.32
N ALA A 241 -8.78 0.84 32.83
CA ALA A 241 -9.38 2.01 33.46
C ALA A 241 -10.15 2.93 32.49
N VAL A 242 -9.86 2.85 31.20
CA VAL A 242 -10.51 3.67 30.15
C VAL A 242 -11.60 2.91 29.39
N ARG A 243 -11.83 1.66 29.73
CA ARG A 243 -12.92 0.85 29.18
C ARG A 243 -14.27 1.50 29.47
N SER A 244 -15.16 1.51 28.49
CA SER A 244 -16.52 2.01 28.70
C SER A 244 -17.28 1.14 29.68
N THR A 245 -17.99 1.75 30.62
CA THR A 245 -18.89 1.09 31.58
C THR A 245 -20.36 1.24 31.20
N THR A 246 -20.64 1.76 30.00
CA THR A 246 -22.01 1.98 29.49
C THR A 246 -22.23 1.15 28.24
N PRO A 247 -22.54 -0.16 28.37
CA PRO A 247 -22.64 -1.08 27.24
C PRO A 247 -23.61 -0.62 26.15
N ALA A 248 -24.72 -0.01 26.54
CA ALA A 248 -25.77 0.45 25.62
C ALA A 248 -25.30 1.51 24.60
N SER A 249 -24.20 2.22 24.91
CA SER A 249 -23.64 3.25 24.03
C SER A 249 -22.24 2.91 23.53
N ASP A 250 -21.74 1.67 23.77
CA ASP A 250 -20.40 1.23 23.46
C ASP A 250 -20.38 0.11 22.40
N GLY A 251 -21.00 0.34 21.26
CA GLY A 251 -21.01 -0.61 20.13
C GLY A 251 -19.59 -0.91 19.62
N GLY A 252 -19.32 -2.19 19.30
CA GLY A 252 -18.06 -2.66 18.72
C GLY A 252 -17.91 -2.27 17.26
N PHE A 253 -18.82 -2.72 16.43
CA PHE A 253 -18.80 -2.53 14.97
C PHE A 253 -19.33 -1.14 14.59
N VAL A 254 -18.56 -0.32 13.88
CA VAL A 254 -17.21 -0.50 13.37
C VAL A 254 -16.17 0.16 14.30
N SER A 255 -14.88 -0.20 14.14
CA SER A 255 -13.81 0.44 14.90
C SER A 255 -13.62 1.91 14.51
N GLY A 256 -13.89 2.82 15.46
CA GLY A 256 -13.71 4.26 15.25
C GLY A 256 -12.25 4.69 15.12
N HIS A 257 -11.35 4.05 15.88
CA HIS A 257 -9.90 4.29 15.77
C HIS A 257 -9.37 3.87 14.40
N THR A 258 -9.80 2.72 13.88
CA THR A 258 -9.41 2.26 12.54
C THR A 258 -9.91 3.21 11.45
N ASN A 259 -11.18 3.61 11.52
CA ASN A 259 -11.73 4.62 10.61
C ASN A 259 -10.88 5.90 10.63
N ALA A 260 -10.59 6.43 11.82
CA ALA A 260 -9.80 7.66 11.99
C ALA A 260 -8.34 7.50 11.51
N ALA A 261 -7.74 6.31 11.70
CA ALA A 261 -6.40 6.00 11.22
C ALA A 261 -6.32 6.03 9.69
N TYR A 262 -7.28 5.39 9.01
CA TYR A 262 -7.34 5.42 7.54
C TYR A 262 -7.59 6.82 7.00
N LEU A 263 -8.52 7.59 7.58
CA LEU A 263 -8.77 8.99 7.18
C LEU A 263 -7.49 9.84 7.27
N ALA A 264 -6.75 9.75 8.38
CA ALA A 264 -5.53 10.53 8.58
C ALA A 264 -4.39 10.04 7.67
N SER A 265 -4.18 8.72 7.56
CA SER A 265 -3.10 8.16 6.75
C SER A 265 -3.32 8.37 5.25
N ILE A 266 -4.57 8.27 4.76
CA ILE A 266 -4.89 8.54 3.34
C ILE A 266 -4.67 10.03 3.02
N ALA A 267 -5.02 10.96 3.94
CA ALA A 267 -4.74 12.37 3.76
C ALA A 267 -3.23 12.65 3.62
N LEU A 268 -2.41 12.06 4.50
CA LEU A 268 -0.96 12.17 4.43
C LEU A 268 -0.39 11.49 3.18
N ALA A 269 -0.92 10.33 2.78
CA ALA A 269 -0.52 9.62 1.57
C ALA A 269 -0.85 10.38 0.29
N TYR A 270 -1.98 11.08 0.27
CA TYR A 270 -2.33 11.99 -0.83
C TYR A 270 -1.31 13.12 -0.97
N ALA A 271 -0.91 13.73 0.13
CA ALA A 271 0.07 14.82 0.14
C ALA A 271 1.51 14.34 -0.11
N ALA A 272 1.89 13.18 0.42
CA ALA A 272 3.23 12.60 0.31
C ALA A 272 3.16 11.17 -0.27
N PRO A 273 2.85 11.02 -1.58
CA PRO A 273 2.63 9.72 -2.22
C PRO A 273 3.86 8.82 -2.27
N GLU A 274 5.04 9.37 -2.07
CA GLU A 274 6.30 8.64 -1.90
C GLU A 274 6.26 7.72 -0.66
N ARG A 275 5.35 7.97 0.29
CA ARG A 275 5.11 7.18 1.51
C ARG A 275 3.77 6.46 1.49
N PHE A 276 3.12 6.35 0.34
CA PHE A 276 1.77 5.79 0.21
C PHE A 276 1.65 4.41 0.85
N SER A 277 2.46 3.44 0.44
CA SER A 277 2.39 2.06 0.95
C SER A 277 2.72 1.98 2.45
N ALA A 278 3.70 2.76 2.93
CA ALA A 278 4.05 2.84 4.35
C ALA A 278 2.91 3.43 5.19
N LEU A 279 2.21 4.46 4.68
CA LEU A 279 1.04 5.05 5.35
C LEU A 279 -0.16 4.11 5.37
N MET A 280 -0.38 3.32 4.32
CA MET A 280 -1.43 2.28 4.31
C MET A 280 -1.10 1.17 5.31
N LEU A 281 0.15 0.70 5.36
CA LEU A 281 0.59 -0.29 6.33
C LEU A 281 0.41 0.22 7.77
N ASN A 282 0.83 1.46 8.05
CA ASN A 282 0.66 2.08 9.36
C ASN A 282 -0.81 2.20 9.76
N ALA A 283 -1.72 2.56 8.83
CA ALA A 283 -3.16 2.58 9.10
C ALA A 283 -3.70 1.20 9.48
N SER A 284 -3.26 0.15 8.77
CA SER A 284 -3.64 -1.23 9.07
C SER A 284 -3.10 -1.71 10.41
N GLU A 285 -1.87 -1.32 10.76
CA GLU A 285 -1.26 -1.57 12.08
C GLU A 285 -2.04 -0.92 13.21
N MET A 286 -2.41 0.36 13.05
CA MET A 286 -3.25 1.07 14.01
C MET A 286 -4.61 0.40 14.19
N GLY A 287 -5.16 -0.21 13.13
CA GLY A 287 -6.38 -1.02 13.20
C GLY A 287 -6.16 -2.32 13.98
N ASP A 288 -5.10 -3.07 13.66
CA ASP A 288 -4.73 -4.34 14.28
C ASP A 288 -4.46 -4.18 15.79
N LEU A 289 -3.81 -3.10 16.19
CA LEU A 289 -3.58 -2.77 17.60
C LEU A 289 -4.88 -2.59 18.42
N ARG A 290 -6.04 -2.40 17.78
CA ARG A 290 -7.35 -2.45 18.47
C ARG A 290 -7.74 -3.86 18.87
N ILE A 291 -7.35 -4.86 18.07
CA ILE A 291 -7.54 -6.29 18.38
C ILE A 291 -6.55 -6.69 19.48
N VAL A 292 -5.28 -6.32 19.33
CA VAL A 292 -4.24 -6.52 20.35
C VAL A 292 -4.64 -5.94 21.69
N ALA A 293 -5.31 -4.78 21.70
CA ALA A 293 -5.85 -4.15 22.90
C ALA A 293 -7.03 -4.93 23.53
N GLY A 294 -7.63 -5.89 22.84
CA GLY A 294 -8.88 -6.55 23.25
C GLY A 294 -10.11 -5.65 23.17
N GLN A 295 -10.03 -4.54 22.43
CA GLN A 295 -11.08 -3.51 22.34
C GLN A 295 -12.03 -3.73 21.16
N HIS A 296 -11.59 -4.41 20.11
CA HIS A 296 -12.34 -4.64 18.87
C HIS A 296 -12.10 -6.03 18.31
N LEU A 297 -13.09 -6.51 17.57
CA LEU A 297 -13.04 -7.73 16.78
C LEU A 297 -12.40 -7.46 15.40
N PRO A 298 -11.83 -8.46 14.71
CA PRO A 298 -11.40 -8.35 13.30
C PRO A 298 -12.45 -7.70 12.38
N LEU A 299 -13.71 -8.13 12.45
CA LEU A 299 -14.78 -7.53 11.64
C LEU A 299 -14.99 -6.04 11.91
N ASP A 300 -14.82 -5.60 13.17
CA ASP A 300 -14.90 -4.16 13.51
C ASP A 300 -13.80 -3.36 12.81
N VAL A 301 -12.59 -3.94 12.75
CA VAL A 301 -11.41 -3.34 12.09
C VAL A 301 -11.59 -3.33 10.58
N ILE A 302 -12.06 -4.43 9.98
CA ILE A 302 -12.40 -4.50 8.54
C ILE A 302 -13.42 -3.42 8.19
N GLY A 303 -14.53 -3.33 8.94
CA GLY A 303 -15.55 -2.31 8.72
C GLY A 303 -15.03 -0.88 8.91
N GLY A 304 -14.11 -0.67 9.88
CA GLY A 304 -13.45 0.62 10.08
C GLY A 304 -12.55 1.03 8.92
N ARG A 305 -11.80 0.07 8.33
CA ARG A 305 -11.02 0.27 7.11
C ARG A 305 -11.91 0.64 5.91
N MET A 306 -12.97 -0.14 5.68
CA MET A 306 -13.92 0.12 4.59
C MET A 306 -14.49 1.53 4.70
N LEU A 307 -14.99 1.91 5.87
CA LEU A 307 -15.57 3.22 6.12
C LEU A 307 -14.54 4.34 5.93
N GLY A 308 -13.35 4.22 6.50
CA GLY A 308 -12.28 5.22 6.37
C GLY A 308 -11.84 5.41 4.93
N THR A 309 -11.76 4.32 4.15
CA THR A 309 -11.42 4.36 2.72
C THR A 309 -12.49 5.07 1.89
N ALA A 310 -13.75 4.71 2.07
CA ALA A 310 -14.87 5.29 1.33
C ALA A 310 -15.06 6.79 1.66
N LEU A 311 -14.99 7.15 2.94
CA LEU A 311 -15.07 8.55 3.38
C LEU A 311 -13.89 9.39 2.86
N SER A 312 -12.68 8.84 2.85
CA SER A 312 -11.52 9.52 2.28
C SER A 312 -11.70 9.77 0.78
N ALA A 313 -12.16 8.77 0.03
CA ALA A 313 -12.46 8.93 -1.39
C ALA A 313 -13.52 10.01 -1.60
N ALA A 314 -14.62 10.00 -0.85
CA ALA A 314 -15.69 10.99 -0.97
C ALA A 314 -15.17 12.42 -0.74
N LYS A 315 -14.39 12.63 0.32
CA LYS A 315 -13.79 13.95 0.62
C LYS A 315 -12.77 14.40 -0.44
N LEU A 316 -11.95 13.49 -0.95
CA LEU A 316 -10.99 13.80 -2.02
C LEU A 316 -11.66 14.01 -3.38
N TYR A 317 -12.82 13.38 -3.60
CA TYR A 317 -13.61 13.52 -4.83
C TYR A 317 -14.36 14.85 -4.91
N GLU A 318 -14.61 15.51 -3.77
CA GLU A 318 -15.26 16.83 -3.74
C GLU A 318 -14.46 17.90 -4.49
N VAL A 319 -15.06 18.53 -5.48
CA VAL A 319 -14.46 19.63 -6.27
C VAL A 319 -14.07 20.80 -5.36
N GLY A 320 -14.82 21.06 -4.28
CA GLY A 320 -14.53 22.10 -3.29
C GLY A 320 -13.19 21.95 -2.58
N ASN A 321 -12.62 20.74 -2.56
CA ASN A 321 -11.32 20.46 -1.94
C ASN A 321 -10.13 20.56 -2.93
N ALA A 322 -10.35 20.92 -4.20
CA ALA A 322 -9.30 20.91 -5.24
C ALA A 322 -8.08 21.78 -4.88
N THR A 323 -8.31 23.00 -4.41
CA THR A 323 -7.23 23.93 -4.00
C THR A 323 -6.45 23.36 -2.82
N LEU A 324 -7.13 22.91 -1.76
CA LEU A 324 -6.49 22.30 -0.60
C LEU A 324 -5.66 21.06 -0.97
N LYS A 325 -6.18 20.20 -1.84
CA LYS A 325 -5.48 19.04 -2.38
C LYS A 325 -4.17 19.43 -3.07
N ALA A 326 -4.21 20.43 -3.95
CA ALA A 326 -3.05 20.92 -4.67
C ALA A 326 -1.99 21.53 -3.73
N GLU A 327 -2.41 22.38 -2.78
CA GLU A 327 -1.52 23.00 -1.81
C GLU A 327 -0.90 21.98 -0.84
N ALA A 328 -1.68 21.01 -0.34
CA ALA A 328 -1.17 19.94 0.50
C ALA A 328 -0.16 19.06 -0.26
N ARG A 329 -0.42 18.74 -1.54
CA ARG A 329 0.54 18.00 -2.40
C ARG A 329 1.83 18.81 -2.61
N ALA A 330 1.74 20.12 -2.84
CA ALA A 330 2.91 20.97 -3.00
C ALA A 330 3.78 20.99 -1.73
N GLN A 331 3.16 21.11 -0.56
CA GLN A 331 3.86 21.03 0.73
C GLN A 331 4.45 19.64 0.99
N GLY A 332 3.71 18.58 0.64
CA GLY A 332 4.22 17.20 0.73
C GLY A 332 5.43 16.98 -0.17
N ALA A 333 5.40 17.48 -1.40
CA ALA A 333 6.54 17.43 -2.32
C ALA A 333 7.77 18.14 -1.75
N ALA A 334 7.58 19.30 -1.12
CA ALA A 334 8.65 20.04 -0.45
C ALA A 334 9.21 19.27 0.76
N LEU A 335 8.36 18.63 1.57
CA LEU A 335 8.76 17.78 2.70
C LEU A 335 9.58 16.58 2.22
N MET A 336 9.20 15.98 1.10
CA MET A 336 9.88 14.83 0.50
C MET A 336 11.13 15.20 -0.30
N ALA A 337 11.33 16.50 -0.62
CA ALA A 337 12.54 16.96 -1.30
C ALA A 337 13.78 16.63 -0.48
N GLY A 338 14.83 16.11 -1.15
CA GLY A 338 16.07 15.68 -0.49
C GLY A 338 15.97 14.35 0.27
N ALA A 339 14.84 13.60 0.19
CA ALA A 339 14.88 12.17 0.41
C ALA A 339 15.85 11.58 -0.63
N SER A 340 16.75 10.69 -0.19
CA SER A 340 17.63 10.00 -1.14
C SER A 340 16.77 9.32 -2.20
N THR A 341 17.01 9.66 -3.46
CA THR A 341 16.34 9.06 -4.60
C THR A 341 17.41 8.54 -5.54
N GLY A 342 18.26 7.66 -5.03
CA GLY A 342 19.17 6.90 -5.86
C GLY A 342 18.37 6.22 -6.98
N ARG A 343 18.97 6.03 -8.14
CA ARG A 343 18.28 5.47 -9.32
C ARG A 343 17.65 4.10 -9.03
N PHE A 344 18.25 3.33 -8.12
CA PHE A 344 17.86 1.96 -7.77
C PHE A 344 17.38 1.84 -6.32
N ASP A 345 17.10 2.95 -5.64
CA ASP A 345 16.57 2.92 -4.27
C ASP A 345 15.27 2.12 -4.22
N GLY A 346 15.17 1.22 -3.23
CA GLY A 346 14.01 0.35 -3.07
C GLY A 346 13.95 -0.86 -4.00
N LEU A 347 14.89 -1.00 -4.96
CA LEU A 347 14.89 -2.10 -5.92
C LEU A 347 15.79 -3.28 -5.52
N SER A 348 16.57 -3.18 -4.44
CA SER A 348 17.38 -4.31 -3.96
C SER A 348 16.48 -5.50 -3.59
N ALA A 349 17.00 -6.71 -3.74
CA ALA A 349 16.26 -7.93 -3.40
C ALA A 349 15.69 -7.91 -1.96
N ALA A 350 16.43 -7.35 -1.01
CA ALA A 350 15.97 -7.21 0.39
C ALA A 350 14.80 -6.20 0.50
N ALA A 351 14.86 -5.07 -0.19
CA ALA A 351 13.80 -4.07 -0.19
C ALA A 351 12.51 -4.62 -0.85
N VAL A 352 12.64 -5.33 -1.97
CA VAL A 352 11.53 -5.99 -2.67
C VAL A 352 10.90 -7.07 -1.78
N ALA A 353 11.71 -7.90 -1.10
CA ALA A 353 11.20 -8.91 -0.16
C ALA A 353 10.45 -8.27 1.01
N THR A 354 10.96 -7.15 1.55
CA THR A 354 10.29 -6.39 2.63
C THR A 354 8.96 -5.82 2.15
N ASN A 355 8.91 -5.21 0.94
CA ASN A 355 7.66 -4.71 0.36
C ASN A 355 6.64 -5.85 0.20
N ARG A 356 7.05 -7.01 -0.33
CA ARG A 356 6.18 -8.19 -0.48
C ARG A 356 5.62 -8.65 0.87
N ALA A 357 6.45 -8.80 1.90
CA ALA A 357 6.01 -9.19 3.24
C ALA A 357 5.00 -8.19 3.83
N ASN A 358 5.23 -6.89 3.65
CA ASN A 358 4.32 -5.83 4.09
C ASN A 358 2.98 -5.87 3.33
N ARG A 359 3.00 -6.11 2.02
CA ARG A 359 1.79 -6.28 1.19
C ARG A 359 0.98 -7.49 1.64
N ASP A 360 1.65 -8.61 1.91
CA ASP A 360 1.00 -9.84 2.36
C ASP A 360 0.38 -9.65 3.75
N LEU A 361 1.07 -8.96 4.66
CA LEU A 361 0.53 -8.59 5.98
C LEU A 361 -0.68 -7.65 5.87
N TYR A 362 -0.60 -6.62 5.03
CA TYR A 362 -1.74 -5.73 4.77
C TYR A 362 -2.94 -6.51 4.22
N THR A 363 -2.70 -7.39 3.24
CA THR A 363 -3.73 -8.23 2.61
C THR A 363 -4.35 -9.20 3.62
N PHE A 364 -3.54 -9.83 4.47
CA PHE A 364 -4.05 -10.66 5.58
C PHE A 364 -4.99 -9.87 6.51
N ARG A 365 -4.61 -8.65 6.89
CA ARG A 365 -5.43 -7.77 7.74
C ARG A 365 -6.71 -7.26 7.07
N MET A 366 -6.88 -7.46 5.77
CA MET A 366 -8.15 -7.18 5.10
C MET A 366 -9.24 -8.22 5.40
N THR A 367 -8.86 -9.43 5.81
CA THR A 367 -9.79 -10.55 6.04
C THR A 367 -9.56 -11.28 7.36
N TYR A 368 -8.37 -11.16 7.96
CA TYR A 368 -7.90 -11.89 9.14
C TYR A 368 -8.08 -13.42 9.05
N GLY A 369 -8.16 -13.95 7.82
CA GLY A 369 -8.41 -15.38 7.58
C GLY A 369 -9.77 -15.88 8.09
N LEU A 370 -10.74 -15.00 8.31
CA LEU A 370 -12.09 -15.37 8.72
C LEU A 370 -12.76 -16.28 7.68
N PRO A 371 -13.67 -17.19 8.09
CA PRO A 371 -14.37 -18.07 7.17
C PRO A 371 -15.07 -17.30 6.05
N ALA A 372 -15.04 -17.87 4.85
CA ALA A 372 -15.76 -17.35 3.70
C ALA A 372 -17.28 -17.42 3.92
N THR A 373 -17.99 -16.42 3.42
CA THR A 373 -19.47 -16.36 3.49
C THR A 373 -20.13 -16.57 2.15
N ASP A 374 -19.37 -16.45 1.07
CA ASP A 374 -19.85 -16.52 -0.31
C ASP A 374 -18.85 -17.25 -1.20
N ALA A 375 -19.24 -17.53 -2.44
CA ALA A 375 -18.34 -18.12 -3.42
C ALA A 375 -17.25 -17.13 -3.86
N VAL A 376 -16.05 -17.65 -4.08
CA VAL A 376 -14.95 -16.91 -4.71
C VAL A 376 -15.15 -16.80 -6.21
N GLY A 377 -14.53 -15.80 -6.86
CA GLY A 377 -14.51 -15.67 -8.32
C GLY A 377 -15.43 -14.60 -8.91
N ALA A 378 -16.17 -13.86 -8.08
CA ALA A 378 -16.88 -12.69 -8.58
C ALA A 378 -15.88 -11.59 -8.98
N ALA A 379 -16.10 -10.98 -10.15
CA ALA A 379 -15.30 -9.85 -10.62
C ALA A 379 -15.30 -8.71 -9.58
N ALA A 380 -14.18 -8.03 -9.45
CA ALA A 380 -14.12 -6.86 -8.59
C ALA A 380 -14.84 -5.67 -9.25
N VAL A 381 -15.68 -5.01 -8.46
CA VAL A 381 -16.27 -3.72 -8.82
C VAL A 381 -15.43 -2.62 -8.19
N VAL A 382 -15.25 -1.50 -8.90
CA VAL A 382 -14.55 -0.32 -8.38
C VAL A 382 -15.58 0.76 -8.13
N PRO A 383 -15.71 1.26 -6.89
CA PRO A 383 -16.68 2.30 -6.56
C PRO A 383 -16.47 3.58 -7.37
N LYS A 384 -17.55 4.33 -7.58
CA LYS A 384 -17.45 5.70 -8.14
C LYS A 384 -16.52 6.53 -7.26
N GLY A 385 -15.60 7.28 -7.88
CA GLY A 385 -14.69 8.19 -7.17
C GLY A 385 -13.53 7.51 -6.44
N ALA A 386 -13.41 6.17 -6.46
CA ALA A 386 -12.30 5.49 -5.79
C ALA A 386 -10.94 5.78 -6.42
N GLU A 387 -10.90 6.14 -7.72
CA GLU A 387 -9.68 6.46 -8.46
C GLU A 387 -8.90 7.66 -7.90
N VAL A 388 -9.56 8.53 -7.12
CA VAL A 388 -8.90 9.69 -6.47
C VAL A 388 -7.93 9.26 -5.37
N LEU A 389 -8.11 8.06 -4.79
CA LEU A 389 -7.21 7.50 -3.77
C LEU A 389 -5.79 7.28 -4.31
N LEU A 390 -5.65 7.11 -5.63
CA LEU A 390 -4.38 6.91 -6.32
C LEU A 390 -3.95 8.14 -7.14
N GLU A 391 -4.69 9.26 -7.08
CA GLU A 391 -4.50 10.42 -7.94
C GLU A 391 -3.08 11.00 -7.87
N THR A 392 -2.46 11.01 -6.71
CA THR A 392 -1.10 11.53 -6.51
C THR A 392 -0.04 10.45 -6.56
N LYS A 393 -0.35 9.20 -6.18
CA LYS A 393 0.60 8.08 -6.22
C LYS A 393 0.86 7.61 -7.65
N LEU A 394 -0.18 7.47 -8.45
CA LEU A 394 -0.10 7.07 -9.86
C LEU A 394 -0.57 8.22 -10.76
N ASN A 395 0.01 9.39 -10.56
CA ASN A 395 -0.38 10.63 -11.24
C ASN A 395 -0.07 10.64 -12.75
N TYR A 396 0.76 9.72 -13.21
CA TYR A 396 1.06 9.48 -14.63
C TYR A 396 0.06 8.53 -15.31
N LEU A 397 -0.91 7.99 -14.56
CA LEU A 397 -2.02 7.18 -15.09
C LEU A 397 -3.30 8.00 -15.17
N SER A 398 -4.14 7.71 -16.18
CA SER A 398 -5.48 8.30 -16.27
C SER A 398 -6.40 7.81 -15.14
N ALA A 399 -7.54 8.46 -14.96
CA ALA A 399 -8.55 8.05 -13.99
C ALA A 399 -9.03 6.61 -14.26
N GLU A 400 -9.27 6.27 -15.53
CA GLU A 400 -9.67 4.92 -15.96
C GLU A 400 -8.57 3.89 -15.66
N GLN A 401 -7.30 4.22 -15.93
CA GLN A 401 -6.18 3.35 -15.61
C GLN A 401 -6.05 3.12 -14.10
N ARG A 402 -6.23 4.16 -13.27
CA ARG A 402 -6.25 4.01 -11.80
C ARG A 402 -7.41 3.13 -11.33
N ARG A 403 -8.57 3.20 -11.99
CA ARG A 403 -9.69 2.27 -11.72
C ARG A 403 -9.30 0.84 -12.06
N GLU A 404 -8.62 0.61 -13.19
CA GLU A 404 -8.12 -0.73 -13.55
C GLU A 404 -7.06 -1.24 -12.57
N VAL A 405 -6.17 -0.39 -12.05
CA VAL A 405 -5.26 -0.75 -10.96
C VAL A 405 -6.04 -1.21 -9.74
N LEU A 406 -7.04 -0.44 -9.27
CA LEU A 406 -7.89 -0.82 -8.14
C LEU A 406 -8.65 -2.12 -8.37
N ARG A 407 -9.15 -2.35 -9.60
CA ARG A 407 -9.87 -3.57 -9.98
C ARG A 407 -8.94 -4.80 -9.95
N THR A 408 -7.76 -4.69 -10.55
CA THR A 408 -6.84 -5.81 -10.73
C THR A 408 -6.05 -6.17 -9.47
N THR A 409 -6.02 -5.28 -8.48
CA THR A 409 -5.38 -5.50 -7.17
C THR A 409 -6.36 -5.78 -6.04
N ALA A 410 -7.67 -5.77 -6.32
CA ALA A 410 -8.70 -6.07 -5.34
C ALA A 410 -8.55 -7.51 -4.81
N ILE A 411 -8.85 -7.72 -3.52
CA ILE A 411 -8.87 -9.07 -2.96
C ILE A 411 -9.99 -9.91 -3.59
N ALA A 412 -9.86 -11.23 -3.52
CA ALA A 412 -10.88 -12.16 -4.00
C ALA A 412 -12.24 -11.88 -3.32
N SER A 413 -13.35 -12.26 -3.98
CA SER A 413 -14.67 -12.28 -3.37
C SER A 413 -14.83 -13.45 -2.41
N GLY A 414 -15.92 -13.47 -1.68
CA GLY A 414 -16.28 -14.53 -0.76
C GLY A 414 -15.92 -14.29 0.69
N HIS A 415 -15.12 -13.28 0.99
CA HIS A 415 -14.73 -12.97 2.36
C HIS A 415 -15.86 -12.27 3.12
N ALA A 416 -15.97 -12.57 4.42
CA ALA A 416 -16.96 -11.98 5.29
C ALA A 416 -16.90 -10.45 5.26
N LEU A 417 -18.05 -9.79 5.05
CA LEU A 417 -18.23 -8.34 5.03
C LEU A 417 -17.70 -7.62 3.77
N THR A 418 -16.69 -8.13 3.06
CA THR A 418 -15.96 -7.36 2.04
C THR A 418 -16.66 -7.25 0.69
N ASP A 419 -17.69 -8.06 0.45
CA ASP A 419 -18.46 -8.06 -0.82
C ASP A 419 -19.65 -7.09 -0.74
N ASP A 420 -19.37 -5.82 -0.43
CA ASP A 420 -20.37 -4.76 -0.52
C ASP A 420 -20.73 -4.44 -1.98
N ALA A 421 -21.93 -3.89 -2.20
CA ALA A 421 -22.48 -3.70 -3.55
C ALA A 421 -21.62 -2.75 -4.43
N GLU A 422 -20.92 -1.80 -3.83
CA GLU A 422 -20.07 -0.85 -4.56
C GLU A 422 -18.63 -1.34 -4.71
N GLY A 423 -18.14 -2.27 -3.84
CA GLY A 423 -16.81 -2.85 -3.88
C GLY A 423 -15.76 -2.19 -2.97
N TRP A 424 -16.15 -1.32 -2.02
CA TRP A 424 -15.21 -0.67 -1.08
C TRP A 424 -14.44 -1.66 -0.22
N GLY A 425 -15.06 -2.77 0.17
CA GLY A 425 -14.47 -3.77 1.03
C GLY A 425 -13.30 -4.52 0.40
N ARG A 426 -13.29 -4.65 -0.93
CA ARG A 426 -12.28 -5.41 -1.67
C ARG A 426 -11.06 -4.58 -2.10
N LEU A 427 -11.11 -3.24 -1.97
CA LEU A 427 -10.00 -2.37 -2.39
C LEU A 427 -8.75 -2.58 -1.52
N ASN A 428 -7.70 -3.15 -2.10
CA ASN A 428 -6.39 -3.32 -1.49
C ASN A 428 -5.50 -2.14 -1.85
N LEU A 429 -5.52 -1.10 -1.00
CA LEU A 429 -4.79 0.14 -1.30
C LEU A 429 -3.27 -0.05 -1.28
N TYR A 430 -2.74 -0.98 -0.48
CA TYR A 430 -1.30 -1.27 -0.50
C TYR A 430 -0.87 -1.80 -1.87
N ALA A 431 -1.52 -2.87 -2.32
CA ALA A 431 -1.25 -3.47 -3.62
C ALA A 431 -1.54 -2.48 -4.77
N ALA A 432 -2.60 -1.68 -4.68
CA ALA A 432 -2.90 -0.65 -5.68
C ALA A 432 -1.82 0.44 -5.77
N GLY A 433 -1.18 0.80 -4.65
CA GLY A 433 -0.02 1.69 -4.63
C GLY A 433 1.22 1.11 -5.34
N ASP A 434 1.29 -0.20 -5.45
CA ASP A 434 2.37 -0.95 -6.11
C ASP A 434 2.10 -1.25 -7.60
N GLY A 435 1.13 -0.57 -8.23
CA GLY A 435 0.82 -0.67 -9.66
C GLY A 435 -0.22 -1.74 -9.98
N TYR A 436 -0.26 -2.17 -11.24
CA TYR A 436 -1.21 -3.16 -11.73
C TYR A 436 -0.97 -4.55 -11.10
N GLY A 437 -2.06 -5.31 -10.91
CA GLY A 437 -2.00 -6.74 -10.62
C GLY A 437 -2.19 -7.61 -11.87
N ARG A 438 -2.79 -7.03 -12.95
CA ARG A 438 -3.09 -7.76 -14.19
C ARG A 438 -3.19 -6.81 -15.38
N PHE A 439 -2.71 -7.25 -16.54
CA PHE A 439 -2.94 -6.60 -17.82
C PHE A 439 -3.97 -7.39 -18.65
N ASP A 440 -5.22 -6.95 -18.67
CA ASP A 440 -6.25 -7.56 -19.53
C ASP A 440 -6.11 -7.09 -20.99
N SER A 441 -5.53 -5.92 -21.21
CA SER A 441 -5.17 -5.34 -22.50
C SER A 441 -3.82 -4.63 -22.39
N THR A 442 -3.28 -4.16 -23.51
CA THR A 442 -2.02 -3.40 -23.49
C THR A 442 -2.20 -2.07 -22.74
N VAL A 443 -1.35 -1.86 -21.74
CA VAL A 443 -1.31 -0.66 -20.90
C VAL A 443 -0.21 0.25 -21.40
N THR A 444 -0.55 1.51 -21.71
CA THR A 444 0.42 2.56 -22.04
C THR A 444 0.69 3.44 -20.83
N VAL A 445 1.97 3.60 -20.48
CA VAL A 445 2.44 4.41 -19.37
C VAL A 445 3.37 5.49 -19.90
N ALA A 446 2.96 6.75 -19.77
CA ALA A 446 3.77 7.91 -20.16
C ALA A 446 4.28 8.61 -18.90
N MET A 447 5.59 8.62 -18.69
CA MET A 447 6.25 9.26 -17.55
C MET A 447 7.22 10.32 -18.04
N ASN A 448 7.31 11.42 -17.28
CA ASN A 448 8.12 12.57 -17.67
C ASN A 448 9.07 12.95 -16.52
N SER A 449 10.36 12.96 -16.79
CA SER A 449 11.40 13.29 -15.80
C SER A 449 11.30 14.72 -15.26
N ALA A 450 10.76 15.66 -16.04
CA ALA A 450 10.56 17.05 -15.63
C ALA A 450 9.46 17.21 -14.57
N ASP A 451 8.49 16.28 -14.48
CA ASP A 451 7.37 16.36 -13.54
C ASP A 451 7.79 16.02 -12.09
N ARG A 452 8.99 15.47 -11.89
CA ARG A 452 9.55 15.05 -10.61
C ARG A 452 8.66 14.03 -9.85
N GLY A 453 9.17 13.54 -8.71
CA GLY A 453 8.45 12.58 -7.87
C GLY A 453 7.98 11.34 -8.64
N MET A 454 6.78 10.86 -8.34
CA MET A 454 6.23 9.62 -8.93
C MET A 454 6.04 9.68 -10.44
N ALA A 455 5.78 10.85 -11.03
CA ALA A 455 5.67 10.99 -12.48
C ALA A 455 7.01 10.87 -13.21
N ALA A 456 8.12 11.20 -12.54
CA ALA A 456 9.46 11.04 -13.08
C ALA A 456 10.02 9.64 -12.89
N ARG A 457 9.75 9.03 -11.73
CA ARG A 457 10.24 7.70 -11.37
C ARG A 457 9.29 7.00 -10.42
N ASP A 458 8.90 5.78 -10.75
CA ASP A 458 8.11 4.90 -9.87
C ASP A 458 8.53 3.44 -10.04
N ALA A 459 8.10 2.60 -9.10
CA ALA A 459 8.31 1.16 -9.14
C ALA A 459 6.99 0.43 -8.90
N TRP A 460 6.71 -0.59 -9.73
CA TRP A 460 5.59 -1.51 -9.54
C TRP A 460 6.12 -2.82 -8.96
N HIS A 461 5.54 -3.19 -7.81
CA HIS A 461 6.00 -4.33 -7.03
C HIS A 461 5.06 -5.54 -7.09
N ASN A 462 3.91 -5.42 -7.74
CA ASN A 462 2.98 -6.54 -7.91
C ASN A 462 3.48 -7.57 -8.91
N ASP A 463 3.05 -8.82 -8.74
CA ASP A 463 3.18 -9.87 -9.74
C ASP A 463 2.06 -9.67 -10.77
N ILE A 464 2.40 -9.22 -11.97
CA ILE A 464 1.44 -8.82 -13.02
C ILE A 464 1.20 -10.00 -13.94
N ASP A 465 -0.06 -10.44 -14.06
CA ASP A 465 -0.48 -11.49 -14.99
C ASP A 465 -1.30 -10.93 -16.16
N GLY A 466 -1.87 -11.80 -17.00
CA GLY A 466 -2.83 -11.45 -18.05
C GLY A 466 -2.30 -11.56 -19.47
N ALA A 467 -3.19 -11.32 -20.44
CA ALA A 467 -2.89 -11.41 -21.87
C ALA A 467 -2.40 -10.09 -22.48
N GLY A 468 -2.57 -8.99 -21.78
CA GLY A 468 -2.10 -7.65 -22.19
C GLY A 468 -0.60 -7.49 -22.09
N GLY A 469 -0.09 -6.33 -22.53
CA GLY A 469 1.32 -5.96 -22.51
C GLY A 469 1.54 -4.57 -21.94
N LEU A 470 2.80 -4.12 -21.95
CA LEU A 470 3.22 -2.81 -21.46
C LEU A 470 3.86 -1.99 -22.58
N VAL A 471 3.41 -0.75 -22.75
CA VAL A 471 4.10 0.26 -23.56
C VAL A 471 4.56 1.38 -22.64
N LYS A 472 5.89 1.52 -22.44
CA LYS A 472 6.50 2.61 -21.66
C LYS A 472 6.90 3.74 -22.59
N GLN A 473 6.37 4.94 -22.33
CA GLN A 473 6.63 6.18 -23.09
C GLN A 473 7.14 7.30 -22.18
N GLY A 474 7.56 8.40 -22.82
CA GLY A 474 8.13 9.58 -22.14
C GLY A 474 9.53 9.27 -21.58
N ASP A 475 10.21 10.27 -21.04
CA ASP A 475 11.62 10.24 -20.63
C ASP A 475 11.83 9.86 -19.14
N GLY A 476 10.75 9.60 -18.38
CA GLY A 476 10.84 9.12 -17.01
C GLY A 476 11.16 7.62 -16.92
N SER A 477 11.29 7.11 -15.70
CA SER A 477 11.71 5.73 -15.38
C SER A 477 10.61 4.96 -14.67
N LEU A 478 10.35 3.72 -15.12
CA LEU A 478 9.47 2.76 -14.45
C LEU A 478 10.28 1.50 -14.13
N ALA A 479 10.22 1.04 -12.88
CA ALA A 479 10.80 -0.24 -12.47
C ALA A 479 9.71 -1.31 -12.30
N LEU A 480 10.00 -2.55 -12.69
CA LEU A 480 9.17 -3.72 -12.46
C LEU A 480 9.93 -4.71 -11.58
N THR A 481 9.42 -5.00 -10.39
CA THR A 481 10.07 -5.88 -9.41
C THR A 481 9.32 -7.18 -9.17
N GLY A 482 8.11 -7.33 -9.75
CA GLY A 482 7.26 -8.50 -9.60
C GLY A 482 7.72 -9.70 -10.43
N HIS A 483 7.25 -10.89 -10.07
CA HIS A 483 7.32 -12.08 -10.91
C HIS A 483 6.18 -12.05 -11.92
N ASN A 484 6.40 -11.33 -13.02
CA ASN A 484 5.37 -11.08 -14.02
C ASN A 484 5.20 -12.27 -14.96
N SER A 485 3.94 -12.55 -15.33
CA SER A 485 3.57 -13.62 -16.25
C SER A 485 2.71 -13.15 -17.44
N PHE A 486 2.49 -11.84 -17.55
CA PHE A 486 1.73 -11.28 -18.67
C PHE A 486 2.38 -11.63 -20.03
N SER A 487 1.54 -11.85 -21.07
CA SER A 487 1.99 -12.43 -22.32
C SER A 487 1.98 -11.49 -23.54
N GLY A 488 1.41 -10.28 -23.40
CA GLY A 488 1.30 -9.32 -24.50
C GLY A 488 2.60 -8.58 -24.86
N GLY A 489 3.69 -8.84 -24.12
CA GLY A 489 5.01 -8.28 -24.39
C GLY A 489 5.23 -6.87 -23.85
N VAL A 490 6.43 -6.34 -24.10
CA VAL A 490 6.89 -5.04 -23.60
C VAL A 490 7.45 -4.21 -24.76
N SER A 491 7.02 -2.95 -24.86
CA SER A 491 7.59 -1.96 -25.77
C SER A 491 8.10 -0.75 -24.98
N VAL A 492 9.42 -0.52 -25.00
CA VAL A 492 10.04 0.66 -24.39
C VAL A 492 10.26 1.69 -25.49
N MET A 493 9.36 2.68 -25.54
CA MET A 493 9.32 3.69 -26.61
C MET A 493 10.07 4.98 -26.23
N GLY A 494 10.43 5.13 -24.93
CA GLY A 494 11.16 6.28 -24.45
C GLY A 494 11.47 6.17 -22.96
N GLY A 495 12.48 6.93 -22.52
CA GLY A 495 12.97 6.91 -21.14
C GLY A 495 13.52 5.57 -20.72
N GLU A 496 13.17 5.12 -19.55
CA GLU A 496 13.79 3.96 -18.91
C GLU A 496 12.75 2.96 -18.40
N LEU A 497 12.98 1.67 -18.70
CA LEU A 497 12.32 0.56 -18.04
C LEU A 497 13.37 -0.27 -17.31
N VAL A 498 13.23 -0.39 -15.99
CA VAL A 498 14.13 -1.17 -15.13
C VAL A 498 13.50 -2.52 -14.83
N ALA A 499 14.15 -3.60 -15.29
CA ALA A 499 13.79 -4.97 -14.94
C ALA A 499 14.52 -5.37 -13.66
N ALA A 500 13.83 -5.33 -12.51
CA ALA A 500 14.41 -5.57 -11.19
C ALA A 500 14.00 -6.93 -10.59
N SER A 501 13.54 -7.86 -11.41
CA SER A 501 13.36 -9.27 -11.06
C SER A 501 13.64 -10.15 -12.28
N THR A 502 13.89 -11.43 -12.06
CA THR A 502 14.20 -12.39 -13.13
C THR A 502 13.06 -12.58 -14.13
N HIS A 503 11.82 -12.25 -13.76
CA HIS A 503 10.62 -12.35 -14.61
C HIS A 503 9.94 -10.98 -14.79
N ALA A 504 10.66 -9.88 -14.62
CA ALA A 504 10.09 -8.53 -14.68
C ALA A 504 9.33 -8.23 -15.99
N LEU A 505 9.76 -8.82 -17.11
CA LEU A 505 9.27 -8.47 -18.45
C LEU A 505 8.14 -9.39 -18.97
N GLY A 506 7.62 -10.29 -18.13
CA GLY A 506 6.61 -11.25 -18.54
C GLY A 506 7.14 -12.31 -19.52
N SER A 507 6.24 -12.89 -20.32
CA SER A 507 6.58 -14.02 -21.22
C SER A 507 6.58 -13.67 -22.72
N GLY A 508 6.19 -12.44 -23.08
CA GLY A 508 6.07 -11.99 -24.47
C GLY A 508 7.36 -11.46 -25.08
N ASN A 509 7.23 -10.82 -26.24
CA ASN A 509 8.34 -10.15 -26.91
C ASN A 509 8.73 -8.86 -26.18
N VAL A 510 9.99 -8.45 -26.31
CA VAL A 510 10.49 -7.17 -25.80
C VAL A 510 11.09 -6.36 -26.95
N SER A 511 10.67 -5.10 -27.08
CA SER A 511 11.21 -4.15 -28.05
C SER A 511 11.65 -2.87 -27.36
N VAL A 512 12.81 -2.33 -27.75
CA VAL A 512 13.36 -1.08 -27.24
C VAL A 512 13.64 -0.15 -28.42
N ALA A 513 12.97 0.97 -28.46
CA ALA A 513 13.10 1.97 -29.54
C ALA A 513 14.37 2.81 -29.37
N GLY A 514 14.79 3.48 -30.44
CA GLY A 514 15.90 4.45 -30.41
C GLY A 514 15.66 5.55 -29.37
N GLY A 515 16.67 5.83 -28.55
CA GLY A 515 16.59 6.79 -27.43
C GLY A 515 15.98 6.24 -26.14
N ALA A 516 15.42 5.01 -26.15
CA ALA A 516 14.90 4.35 -24.96
C ALA A 516 15.97 3.44 -24.33
N THR A 517 15.82 3.16 -23.03
CA THR A 517 16.72 2.31 -22.26
C THR A 517 15.97 1.16 -21.59
N LEU A 518 16.43 -0.06 -21.80
CA LEU A 518 16.09 -1.22 -20.98
C LEU A 518 17.24 -1.47 -20.01
N VAL A 519 16.94 -1.49 -18.73
CA VAL A 519 17.93 -1.74 -17.66
C VAL A 519 17.72 -3.14 -17.08
N ASP A 520 18.75 -3.96 -17.12
CA ASP A 520 18.81 -5.22 -16.38
C ASP A 520 19.40 -4.95 -14.99
N TYR A 521 18.54 -5.00 -13.98
CA TYR A 521 18.87 -4.89 -12.54
C TYR A 521 18.36 -6.14 -11.79
N ALA A 522 18.17 -7.25 -12.52
CA ALA A 522 17.65 -8.48 -11.93
C ALA A 522 18.71 -9.16 -11.03
N PRO A 523 18.31 -9.73 -9.87
CA PRO A 523 19.23 -10.44 -8.98
C PRO A 523 19.67 -11.83 -9.50
N GLY A 524 19.52 -12.10 -10.79
CA GLY A 524 19.84 -13.35 -11.47
C GLY A 524 19.51 -13.26 -12.95
N ASN A 525 19.35 -14.38 -13.64
CA ASN A 525 19.05 -14.39 -15.07
C ASN A 525 17.71 -13.71 -15.38
N LEU A 526 17.76 -12.56 -16.04
CA LEU A 526 16.54 -11.90 -16.55
C LEU A 526 15.98 -12.71 -17.74
N GLN A 527 14.70 -13.01 -17.72
CA GLN A 527 14.03 -13.85 -18.72
C GLN A 527 13.23 -13.00 -19.72
N ILE A 528 13.39 -13.28 -20.99
CA ILE A 528 12.48 -12.85 -22.07
C ILE A 528 12.00 -14.12 -22.77
N GLY A 529 10.72 -14.47 -22.62
CA GLY A 529 10.17 -15.68 -23.20
C GLY A 529 10.07 -15.66 -24.74
N GLY A 530 9.83 -14.48 -25.30
CA GLY A 530 9.73 -14.21 -26.74
C GLY A 530 11.02 -13.67 -27.36
N ASN A 531 10.85 -12.84 -28.40
CA ASN A 531 11.95 -12.17 -29.10
C ASN A 531 12.41 -10.92 -28.34
N LEU A 532 13.71 -10.59 -28.49
CA LEU A 532 14.28 -9.29 -28.11
C LEU A 532 14.63 -8.51 -29.37
N THR A 533 14.20 -7.25 -29.46
CA THR A 533 14.60 -6.32 -30.51
C THR A 533 15.11 -5.02 -29.87
N LEU A 534 16.38 -4.70 -30.07
CA LEU A 534 16.95 -3.39 -29.78
C LEU A 534 17.10 -2.66 -31.12
N ALA A 535 16.49 -1.48 -31.24
CA ALA A 535 16.59 -0.65 -32.43
C ALA A 535 17.88 0.18 -32.44
N ASP A 536 18.23 0.75 -33.62
CA ASP A 536 19.29 1.75 -33.72
C ASP A 536 19.06 2.90 -32.71
N GLY A 537 20.10 3.29 -31.98
CA GLY A 537 20.04 4.27 -30.91
C GLY A 537 19.36 3.83 -29.61
N ALA A 538 18.87 2.59 -29.50
CA ALA A 538 18.41 2.00 -28.23
C ALA A 538 19.58 1.77 -27.27
N THR A 539 19.32 1.74 -25.96
CA THR A 539 20.32 1.38 -24.96
C THR A 539 19.85 0.14 -24.18
N PHE A 540 20.69 -0.87 -24.14
CA PHE A 540 20.62 -1.93 -23.15
C PHE A 540 21.64 -1.65 -22.05
N GLU A 541 21.18 -1.43 -20.83
CA GLU A 541 22.05 -1.21 -19.67
C GLU A 541 22.05 -2.45 -18.80
N TYR A 542 23.24 -2.95 -18.53
CA TYR A 542 23.49 -4.07 -17.62
C TYR A 542 24.17 -3.54 -16.37
N VAL A 543 23.54 -3.73 -15.22
CA VAL A 543 24.08 -3.28 -13.93
C VAL A 543 24.79 -4.44 -13.27
N VAL A 544 26.11 -4.28 -13.09
CA VAL A 544 26.93 -5.26 -12.39
C VAL A 544 26.89 -4.94 -10.91
N ASP A 545 26.08 -5.69 -10.16
CA ASP A 545 26.01 -5.63 -8.69
C ASP A 545 26.80 -6.83 -8.14
N LEU A 546 27.84 -6.57 -7.35
CA LEU A 546 28.61 -7.62 -6.68
C LEU A 546 28.13 -7.72 -5.22
N PRO A 547 27.92 -8.90 -4.64
CA PRO A 547 28.64 -10.18 -4.83
C PRO A 547 27.96 -11.20 -5.75
N SER A 548 26.77 -10.96 -6.23
CA SER A 548 26.17 -11.76 -7.30
C SER A 548 26.39 -11.04 -8.62
N VAL A 549 27.37 -11.47 -9.40
CA VAL A 549 27.45 -11.10 -10.82
C VAL A 549 26.07 -11.36 -11.41
N GLY A 550 25.37 -10.33 -11.91
CA GLY A 550 24.06 -10.44 -12.50
C GLY A 550 24.01 -11.61 -13.49
N GLY A 551 22.90 -12.31 -13.53
CA GLY A 551 22.73 -13.42 -14.48
C GLY A 551 22.70 -12.92 -15.91
N ALA A 552 22.88 -13.80 -16.88
CA ALA A 552 22.72 -13.44 -18.27
C ALA A 552 21.26 -13.05 -18.57
N LEU A 553 21.06 -12.13 -19.51
CA LEU A 553 19.76 -11.94 -20.14
C LEU A 553 19.45 -13.17 -21.00
N MET A 554 18.44 -13.93 -20.61
CA MET A 554 18.03 -15.16 -21.28
C MET A 554 16.91 -14.85 -22.28
N VAL A 555 17.14 -15.06 -23.57
CA VAL A 555 16.15 -14.82 -24.63
C VAL A 555 15.71 -16.15 -25.25
N GLY A 556 14.41 -16.44 -25.15
CA GLY A 556 13.83 -17.68 -25.69
C GLY A 556 13.62 -17.67 -27.22
N GLY A 557 13.45 -16.48 -27.81
CA GLY A 557 13.22 -16.27 -29.23
C GLY A 557 14.40 -15.66 -29.98
N LEU A 558 14.10 -15.02 -31.12
CA LEU A 558 15.08 -14.28 -31.91
C LEU A 558 15.63 -13.08 -31.12
N THR A 559 16.93 -12.90 -31.11
CA THR A 559 17.60 -11.70 -30.54
C THR A 559 18.15 -10.85 -31.67
N GLN A 560 17.62 -9.65 -31.85
CA GLN A 560 18.09 -8.64 -32.79
C GLN A 560 18.74 -7.50 -32.01
N LEU A 561 20.03 -7.29 -32.20
CA LEU A 561 20.82 -6.27 -31.50
C LEU A 561 21.20 -5.14 -32.46
N ASP A 562 21.06 -3.94 -31.93
CA ASP A 562 21.55 -2.68 -32.49
C ASP A 562 21.79 -1.70 -31.33
N GLY A 563 22.21 -0.49 -31.61
CA GLY A 563 22.36 0.57 -30.62
C GLY A 563 23.50 0.34 -29.61
N LYS A 564 23.30 0.73 -28.35
CA LYS A 564 24.34 0.85 -27.34
C LYS A 564 24.20 -0.20 -26.23
N LEU A 565 25.33 -0.81 -25.82
CA LEU A 565 25.47 -1.49 -24.55
C LEU A 565 26.06 -0.51 -23.51
N ARG A 566 25.37 -0.31 -22.40
CA ARG A 566 25.89 0.38 -21.23
C ARG A 566 26.16 -0.61 -20.11
N LEU A 567 27.39 -0.61 -19.59
CA LEU A 567 27.80 -1.43 -18.46
C LEU A 567 27.96 -0.52 -17.24
N ASN A 568 27.07 -0.65 -16.28
CA ASN A 568 27.09 0.11 -15.05
C ASN A 568 27.83 -0.67 -13.97
N LEU A 569 29.04 -0.18 -13.62
CA LEU A 569 29.97 -0.83 -12.71
C LEU A 569 30.06 -0.07 -11.37
N ALA A 570 29.08 0.77 -11.03
CA ALA A 570 29.14 1.66 -9.86
C ALA A 570 29.37 0.90 -8.54
N ASP A 571 28.87 -0.32 -8.42
CA ASP A 571 29.00 -1.16 -7.23
C ASP A 571 30.05 -2.28 -7.39
N ALA A 572 30.72 -2.34 -8.53
CA ALA A 572 31.69 -3.39 -8.90
C ALA A 572 33.07 -3.29 -8.21
N GLY A 573 33.20 -2.57 -7.13
CA GLY A 573 34.39 -2.07 -6.43
C GLY A 573 35.68 -2.91 -6.32
N HIS A 574 35.71 -4.23 -6.61
CA HIS A 574 36.89 -5.06 -6.35
C HIS A 574 37.22 -6.22 -7.32
N VAL A 575 36.49 -6.48 -8.41
CA VAL A 575 36.65 -7.74 -9.16
C VAL A 575 36.72 -7.58 -10.68
N LEU A 576 37.35 -6.55 -11.20
CA LEU A 576 37.32 -6.27 -12.63
C LEU A 576 38.53 -6.79 -13.43
N GLY A 577 39.47 -7.50 -12.85
CA GLY A 577 40.66 -7.95 -13.56
C GLY A 577 40.48 -9.30 -14.27
N GLY A 578 40.27 -9.31 -15.60
CA GLY A 578 40.33 -10.53 -16.40
C GLY A 578 39.05 -11.42 -16.39
N SER A 579 37.93 -10.90 -15.91
CA SER A 579 36.67 -11.63 -15.84
C SER A 579 35.93 -11.62 -17.18
N ALA A 580 35.33 -12.74 -17.54
CA ALA A 580 34.42 -12.89 -18.68
C ALA A 580 33.03 -13.24 -18.18
N PHE A 581 32.00 -12.54 -18.67
CA PHE A 581 30.62 -12.70 -18.26
C PHE A 581 29.72 -13.02 -19.46
N GLN A 582 28.80 -13.98 -19.32
CA GLN A 582 27.71 -14.16 -20.27
C GLN A 582 26.73 -13.01 -20.09
N LEU A 583 26.65 -12.13 -21.07
CA LEU A 583 25.76 -10.96 -21.02
C LEU A 583 24.38 -11.29 -21.55
N ILE A 584 24.31 -11.95 -22.72
CA ILE A 584 23.06 -12.40 -23.36
C ILE A 584 23.25 -13.87 -23.72
N SER A 585 22.27 -14.71 -23.40
CA SER A 585 22.18 -16.10 -23.80
C SER A 585 20.93 -16.34 -24.65
N THR A 586 21.09 -16.95 -25.81
CA THR A 586 19.99 -17.30 -26.72
C THR A 586 19.76 -18.81 -26.66
N SER A 587 18.61 -19.24 -26.15
CA SER A 587 18.32 -20.66 -25.93
C SER A 587 17.55 -21.33 -27.07
N GLY A 588 16.90 -20.56 -27.93
CA GLY A 588 16.02 -21.10 -28.97
C GLY A 588 16.01 -20.32 -30.29
N GLY A 589 16.75 -19.22 -30.38
CA GLY A 589 16.74 -18.34 -31.51
C GLY A 589 18.14 -17.95 -32.01
N ALA A 590 18.23 -17.42 -33.22
CA ALA A 590 19.47 -16.86 -33.76
C ALA A 590 19.75 -15.48 -33.16
N LEU A 591 21.01 -15.17 -32.90
CA LEU A 591 21.49 -13.83 -32.64
C LEU A 591 21.73 -13.12 -33.97
N GLN A 592 21.15 -11.94 -34.14
CA GLN A 592 21.34 -11.08 -35.32
C GLN A 592 21.79 -9.68 -34.87
N GLY A 593 22.65 -9.05 -35.67
CA GLY A 593 23.17 -7.73 -35.38
C GLY A 593 24.23 -7.72 -34.28
N ARG A 594 24.61 -6.54 -33.86
CA ARG A 594 25.61 -6.27 -32.82
C ARG A 594 25.34 -4.92 -32.20
N PHE A 595 25.84 -4.67 -30.98
CA PHE A 595 25.87 -3.33 -30.41
C PHE A 595 26.85 -2.43 -31.20
N ASP A 596 26.44 -1.20 -31.49
CA ASP A 596 27.25 -0.20 -32.17
C ASP A 596 28.39 0.31 -31.29
N SER A 597 28.15 0.40 -29.99
CA SER A 597 29.10 0.92 -29.02
C SER A 597 28.93 0.33 -27.63
N VAL A 598 30.00 0.38 -26.85
CA VAL A 598 30.01 0.01 -25.44
C VAL A 598 30.40 1.23 -24.60
N GLU A 599 29.58 1.53 -23.59
CA GLU A 599 29.79 2.61 -22.62
C GLU A 599 30.00 2.00 -21.23
N LEU A 600 31.08 2.39 -20.54
CA LEU A 600 31.29 2.06 -19.13
C LEU A 600 30.87 3.22 -18.26
N THR A 601 30.10 2.95 -17.20
CA THR A 601 29.71 3.94 -16.19
C THR A 601 30.04 3.43 -14.79
N GLY A 602 30.15 4.34 -13.82
CA GLY A 602 30.51 4.00 -12.44
C GLY A 602 31.99 3.78 -12.19
N VAL A 603 32.83 3.78 -13.23
CA VAL A 603 34.29 3.66 -13.17
C VAL A 603 34.94 4.62 -14.15
N ASP A 604 36.24 4.89 -13.97
CA ASP A 604 37.02 5.58 -14.98
C ASP A 604 37.29 4.65 -16.18
N ALA A 605 36.54 4.85 -17.25
CA ALA A 605 36.60 3.99 -18.44
C ALA A 605 37.97 3.93 -19.09
N SER A 606 38.85 4.96 -18.89
CA SER A 606 40.20 4.98 -19.46
C SER A 606 41.15 3.94 -18.85
N LEU A 607 40.80 3.39 -17.71
CA LEU A 607 41.58 2.37 -17.01
C LEU A 607 41.20 0.94 -17.43
N TRP A 608 40.24 0.77 -18.31
CA TRP A 608 39.66 -0.53 -18.64
C TRP A 608 39.57 -0.78 -20.14
N ASN A 609 39.96 -1.97 -20.58
CA ASN A 609 39.69 -2.49 -21.91
C ASN A 609 38.49 -3.39 -21.86
N THR A 610 37.58 -3.25 -22.82
CA THR A 610 36.36 -4.07 -22.95
C THR A 610 36.34 -4.79 -24.28
N THR A 611 35.91 -6.06 -24.30
CA THR A 611 35.73 -6.85 -25.50
C THR A 611 34.40 -7.58 -25.45
N LEU A 612 33.64 -7.51 -26.55
CA LEU A 612 32.44 -8.32 -26.77
C LEU A 612 32.74 -9.43 -27.76
N SER A 613 32.37 -10.65 -27.40
CA SER A 613 32.41 -11.82 -28.27
C SER A 613 30.97 -12.26 -28.59
N TYR A 614 30.69 -12.40 -29.88
CA TYR A 614 29.37 -12.77 -30.40
C TYR A 614 29.44 -14.17 -30.98
N THR A 615 28.54 -15.04 -30.54
CA THR A 615 28.35 -16.42 -31.05
C THR A 615 26.86 -16.66 -31.25
N ASP A 616 26.51 -17.78 -31.91
CA ASP A 616 25.10 -18.19 -32.05
C ASP A 616 24.43 -18.44 -30.66
N ALA A 617 25.24 -18.71 -29.61
CA ALA A 617 24.75 -18.92 -28.25
C ALA A 617 24.55 -17.62 -27.48
N GLY A 618 24.98 -16.44 -27.99
CA GLY A 618 24.78 -15.16 -27.35
C GLY A 618 26.01 -14.25 -27.34
N VAL A 619 26.05 -13.34 -26.39
CA VAL A 619 27.07 -12.29 -26.23
C VAL A 619 27.80 -12.48 -24.91
N THR A 620 29.14 -12.58 -24.99
CA THR A 620 30.02 -12.60 -23.81
C THR A 620 30.78 -11.28 -23.73
N PHE A 621 30.87 -10.72 -22.54
CA PHE A 621 31.63 -9.52 -22.23
C PHE A 621 32.90 -9.89 -21.44
N GLN A 622 34.02 -9.29 -21.79
CA GLN A 622 35.28 -9.41 -21.07
C GLN A 622 35.82 -8.02 -20.74
N ILE A 623 36.28 -7.83 -19.50
CA ILE A 623 36.91 -6.61 -19.03
C ILE A 623 38.32 -6.89 -18.48
N SER A 624 39.30 -6.06 -18.81
CA SER A 624 40.65 -6.15 -18.31
C SER A 624 41.21 -4.76 -18.03
N ALA A 625 42.08 -4.64 -17.02
CA ALA A 625 42.74 -3.38 -16.73
C ALA A 625 43.67 -2.98 -17.86
N VAL A 626 43.72 -1.69 -18.18
CA VAL A 626 44.77 -1.13 -19.03
C VAL A 626 46.11 -1.21 -18.26
N PRO A 627 47.16 -1.87 -18.78
CA PRO A 627 48.41 -1.95 -18.08
C PRO A 627 49.02 -0.55 -17.87
N GLU A 628 49.42 -0.26 -16.64
CA GLU A 628 50.07 1.02 -16.34
C GLU A 628 51.34 1.20 -17.18
N PRO A 629 51.65 2.44 -17.60
CA PRO A 629 52.89 2.73 -18.36
C PRO A 629 54.15 2.21 -17.69
N GLN A 630 54.17 2.16 -16.36
CA GLN A 630 55.27 1.60 -15.58
C GLN A 630 55.44 0.09 -15.76
N THR A 631 54.35 -0.65 -15.93
CA THR A 631 54.40 -2.10 -16.22
C THR A 631 55.04 -2.39 -17.57
N TRP A 632 54.73 -1.58 -18.58
CA TRP A 632 55.41 -1.65 -19.89
C TRP A 632 56.87 -1.30 -19.82
N ALA A 633 57.22 -0.25 -19.04
CA ALA A 633 58.62 0.14 -18.81
C ALA A 633 59.41 -0.97 -18.10
N LEU A 634 58.83 -1.65 -17.11
CA LEU A 634 59.44 -2.79 -16.43
C LEU A 634 59.57 -4.01 -17.33
N LEU A 635 58.59 -4.28 -18.18
CA LEU A 635 58.61 -5.41 -19.14
C LEU A 635 59.70 -5.16 -20.21
N ILE A 636 59.75 -3.97 -20.78
CA ILE A 636 60.77 -3.58 -21.77
C ILE A 636 62.14 -3.56 -21.13
N GLY A 637 62.28 -3.00 -19.93
CA GLY A 637 63.51 -2.99 -19.15
C GLY A 637 63.99 -4.39 -18.78
N GLY A 638 63.06 -5.29 -18.39
CA GLY A 638 63.33 -6.68 -18.10
C GLY A 638 63.82 -7.45 -19.35
N LEU A 639 63.12 -7.28 -20.50
CA LEU A 639 63.52 -7.86 -21.79
C LEU A 639 64.89 -7.35 -22.29
N ALA A 640 65.19 -6.03 -22.08
CA ALA A 640 66.48 -5.44 -22.40
C ALA A 640 67.58 -6.04 -21.54
N LEU A 641 67.38 -6.21 -20.24
CA LEU A 641 68.28 -6.84 -19.29
C LEU A 641 68.57 -8.32 -19.67
N VAL A 642 67.53 -9.08 -19.94
CA VAL A 642 67.68 -10.49 -20.38
C VAL A 642 68.44 -10.59 -21.70
N SER A 643 68.15 -9.69 -22.65
CA SER A 643 68.90 -9.60 -23.92
C SER A 643 70.37 -9.23 -23.73
N ALA A 644 70.66 -8.31 -22.83
CA ALA A 644 72.04 -7.91 -22.47
C ALA A 644 72.81 -9.06 -21.79
N MET A 645 72.12 -9.81 -20.88
CA MET A 645 72.74 -10.97 -20.23
C MET A 645 72.97 -12.14 -21.21
N ALA A 646 72.06 -12.35 -22.18
CA ALA A 646 72.23 -13.37 -23.21
C ALA A 646 73.38 -13.05 -24.16
N ARG A 647 73.60 -11.78 -24.47
CA ARG A 647 74.78 -11.35 -25.25
C ARG A 647 76.13 -11.50 -24.47
N ARG A 648 76.14 -11.24 -23.16
CA ARG A 648 77.31 -11.44 -22.30
C ARG A 648 77.71 -12.91 -22.12
N ARG A 649 76.81 -13.87 -22.30
CA ARG A 649 77.08 -15.31 -22.24
C ARG A 649 77.61 -15.89 -23.57
N ARG A 650 77.57 -15.12 -24.65
CA ARG A 650 78.05 -15.53 -25.98
C ARG A 650 79.39 -14.87 -26.41
N ALA A 651 79.89 -13.97 -25.61
CA ALA A 651 81.19 -13.43 -25.66
C ALA A 651 82.11 -14.07 -24.56
#